data_831a89bb537bd47dbaf0f24241f833a9
#
_entry.id   831a89bb537bd47dbaf0f24241f833a9
#
_cell.length_a   1.000
_cell.length_b   1.000
_cell.length_c   1.000
_cell.angle_alpha   90.00
_cell.angle_beta   90.00
_cell.angle_gamma   90.00
#
_symmetry.space_group_name_H-M   'P 1'
#
loop_
_entity.id
_entity.type
_entity.pdbx_description
1 polymer ?
#
loop_
_entity_poly.entity_id
_entity_poly.type
_entity_poly.pdbx_seq_one_letter_code
_entity_poly.pdbx_strand_id
1 'polypeptide(L)'
;MKRRHRNDPEVSSVAGADWAKRKPPQNLLVKATAAEDAVADELEQVWLHPTGSSPYSGAASALFPWTIAKAFLSSPAALRQTISERRRRITAHPTTPDQQVEIEALDRLNELNDAVFDSSAKYDELVRYLRSIGIDRRSSERVVVFAERVATLCWLRDRLRGDLCLAEDQIAVLHGGLSDTEQQQIVESFKQSNSPIRVLVTGDVASEGVNLHQQCHELIHFDIPWSLIRIEQRNGRIDRYGQRHSPQITTLLLEPSNPVFRGDLRVLSRLLKREQEAHEALGDAGSLMGRYSASAEEEDIKLVLAGRRDFNDVVRSVDELSPEDSLACLLASLNAPTDDKPPSAKFTEPSPLYPRPVDFLREALEAYYTTPSAAPTDTGRGGGVSWRDHGDGVVEFIPPADLRQRLEVLPQSYLQDRHVLERFSLATDETVAQAQLVRALTDDSDSSWPEAHYLSPLHPVLDWAADRALSKLSRNAVYVVRGKVDLPAVLAVGTLTDRRGLVVAASWMCIRFLDPENLTSPWITMHTSSADMLADVVVGADMSNPGPVARPDDLKPLVELAMNAADEELKSTFDAAKEGTQDRIAAWNHKTVAWQEDSQTLIPNHALRIRRTSVEEEKQLIADMEPQQKLARPLLVVVPENYPTAHEECAHAKQ
;
A
#
# COMPACT_ATOMS: atom_id res chain seq x y z
N MET A 1 2.46 -7.72 4.37
CA MET A 1 2.52 -6.29 4.71
C MET A 1 2.31 -6.17 6.22
N LYS A 2 3.26 -5.61 6.98
CA LYS A 2 3.11 -5.48 8.45
C LYS A 2 2.27 -4.22 8.70
N ARG A 3 1.08 -4.37 9.28
CA ARG A 3 0.25 -3.25 9.71
C ARG A 3 0.79 -2.74 11.05
N ARG A 4 1.01 -1.45 11.17
CA ARG A 4 1.48 -0.81 12.40
C ARG A 4 0.38 0.04 12.99
N HIS A 5 0.26 -0.02 14.33
CA HIS A 5 -0.75 0.70 15.09
C HIS A 5 -0.12 1.84 15.90
N ARG A 6 -0.94 2.84 16.27
CA ARG A 6 -0.51 4.00 17.06
C ARG A 6 0.22 3.61 18.35
N ASN A 7 -0.24 2.53 19.01
CA ASN A 7 0.29 2.04 20.28
C ASN A 7 1.57 1.22 20.14
N ASP A 8 1.99 0.90 18.92
CA ASP A 8 3.24 0.18 18.70
C ASP A 8 4.43 1.02 19.16
N PRO A 9 5.38 0.46 19.95
CA PRO A 9 6.54 1.21 20.47
C PRO A 9 7.36 1.88 19.36
N GLU A 10 7.44 1.25 18.20
CA GLU A 10 8.16 1.75 17.04
C GLU A 10 7.47 2.96 16.39
N VAL A 11 6.14 3.05 16.50
CA VAL A 11 5.34 4.18 16.00
C VAL A 11 5.31 5.30 17.03
N SER A 12 5.09 4.97 18.30
CA SER A 12 5.03 5.96 19.39
C SER A 12 6.36 6.69 19.62
N SER A 13 7.49 6.05 19.32
CA SER A 13 8.82 6.67 19.45
C SER A 13 9.15 7.65 18.30
N VAL A 14 8.60 7.42 17.10
CA VAL A 14 8.85 8.25 15.90
C VAL A 14 7.74 9.29 15.70
N ALA A 15 6.51 8.96 16.09
CA ALA A 15 5.34 9.79 15.83
C ALA A 15 5.24 11.06 16.71
N GLY A 16 6.18 11.28 17.65
CA GLY A 16 6.28 12.52 18.41
C GLY A 16 4.96 13.27 18.66
N ALA A 17 5.04 14.57 18.91
CA ALA A 17 3.91 15.42 19.29
C ALA A 17 2.87 15.70 18.16
N ASP A 18 3.10 15.29 16.92
CA ASP A 18 2.35 15.79 15.76
C ASP A 18 1.13 14.95 15.34
N TRP A 19 0.85 13.84 15.99
CA TRP A 19 -0.34 13.03 15.68
C TRP A 19 -1.47 13.32 16.65
N ALA A 20 -2.45 14.10 16.21
CA ALA A 20 -3.60 14.47 17.01
C ALA A 20 -4.43 13.26 17.43
N LYS A 21 -4.81 13.20 18.71
CA LYS A 21 -5.60 12.10 19.26
C LYS A 21 -7.05 12.19 18.77
N ARG A 22 -7.63 11.03 18.35
CA ARG A 22 -9.04 10.91 17.97
C ARG A 22 -9.95 11.31 19.13
N LYS A 23 -10.98 12.11 18.84
CA LYS A 23 -12.05 12.40 19.79
C LYS A 23 -12.95 11.17 19.98
N PRO A 24 -13.66 11.05 21.12
CA PRO A 24 -14.68 10.02 21.26
C PRO A 24 -15.70 10.08 20.11
N PRO A 25 -16.07 8.96 19.49
CA PRO A 25 -17.03 8.96 18.40
C PRO A 25 -18.40 9.42 18.86
N GLN A 26 -19.12 10.14 18.01
CA GLN A 26 -20.47 10.61 18.25
C GLN A 26 -21.48 9.72 17.52
N ASN A 27 -22.31 9.01 18.24
CA ASN A 27 -23.39 8.20 17.68
C ASN A 27 -24.72 8.95 17.88
N LEU A 28 -25.21 9.60 16.82
CA LEU A 28 -26.43 10.38 16.85
C LEU A 28 -27.62 9.47 16.55
N LEU A 29 -28.42 9.21 17.58
CA LEU A 29 -29.70 8.48 17.47
C LEU A 29 -30.78 9.44 16.98
N VAL A 30 -31.30 9.17 15.79
CA VAL A 30 -32.29 10.01 15.11
C VAL A 30 -33.64 9.32 15.10
N LYS A 31 -34.64 9.91 15.76
CA LYS A 31 -36.00 9.40 15.75
C LYS A 31 -36.59 9.45 14.36
N ALA A 32 -37.15 8.33 13.91
CA ALA A 32 -37.79 8.25 12.61
C ALA A 32 -38.97 9.20 12.50
N THR A 33 -39.25 9.70 11.31
CA THR A 33 -40.47 10.41 10.95
C THR A 33 -41.62 9.42 10.83
N ALA A 34 -42.88 9.89 10.82
CA ALA A 34 -44.02 9.03 10.59
C ALA A 34 -43.97 8.27 9.25
N ALA A 35 -43.38 8.86 8.22
CA ALA A 35 -43.17 8.20 6.93
C ALA A 35 -42.12 7.08 7.02
N GLU A 36 -41.00 7.34 7.72
CA GLU A 36 -39.96 6.33 7.94
C GLU A 36 -40.47 5.20 8.85
N ASP A 37 -41.30 5.50 9.86
CA ASP A 37 -41.96 4.50 10.72
C ASP A 37 -42.91 3.61 9.91
N ALA A 38 -43.68 4.16 8.97
CA ALA A 38 -44.56 3.35 8.11
C ALA A 38 -43.77 2.38 7.21
N VAL A 39 -42.61 2.79 6.69
CA VAL A 39 -41.70 1.89 5.95
C VAL A 39 -41.10 0.83 6.89
N ALA A 40 -40.71 1.21 8.10
CA ALA A 40 -40.14 0.28 9.09
C ALA A 40 -41.17 -0.78 9.54
N ASP A 41 -42.43 -0.40 9.73
CA ASP A 41 -43.52 -1.30 10.08
C ASP A 41 -43.81 -2.29 8.93
N GLU A 42 -43.85 -1.82 7.67
CA GLU A 42 -44.03 -2.69 6.51
C GLU A 42 -42.85 -3.68 6.38
N LEU A 43 -41.62 -3.20 6.59
CA LEU A 43 -40.44 -4.06 6.56
C LEU A 43 -40.47 -5.13 7.63
N GLU A 44 -40.83 -4.77 8.85
CA GLU A 44 -40.91 -5.71 9.98
C GLU A 44 -42.00 -6.74 9.76
N GLN A 45 -43.26 -6.31 9.49
CA GLN A 45 -44.41 -7.19 9.48
C GLN A 45 -44.52 -8.07 8.24
N VAL A 46 -44.04 -7.58 7.08
CA VAL A 46 -44.23 -8.26 5.81
C VAL A 46 -42.96 -8.98 5.35
N TRP A 47 -41.76 -8.38 5.60
CA TRP A 47 -40.52 -8.87 5.01
C TRP A 47 -39.62 -9.60 6.02
N LEU A 48 -39.42 -9.05 7.23
CA LEU A 48 -38.42 -9.55 8.19
C LEU A 48 -39.04 -10.62 9.13
N HIS A 49 -40.21 -10.33 9.69
CA HIS A 49 -40.91 -11.18 10.67
C HIS A 49 -42.37 -11.46 10.26
N PRO A 50 -42.61 -11.99 9.04
CA PRO A 50 -43.98 -12.22 8.57
C PRO A 50 -44.68 -13.24 9.45
N THR A 51 -45.95 -12.99 9.78
CA THR A 51 -46.83 -13.96 10.50
C THR A 51 -47.18 -15.20 9.68
N GLY A 52 -46.83 -15.17 8.35
CA GLY A 52 -47.00 -16.28 7.42
C GLY A 52 -45.70 -16.50 6.61
N SER A 53 -45.84 -16.76 5.30
CA SER A 53 -44.69 -16.83 4.38
C SER A 53 -44.24 -15.43 3.96
N SER A 54 -42.92 -15.18 3.92
CA SER A 54 -42.38 -13.95 3.34
C SER A 54 -42.80 -13.84 1.86
N PRO A 55 -43.12 -12.65 1.35
CA PRO A 55 -43.46 -12.44 -0.07
C PRO A 55 -42.30 -12.76 -1.02
N TYR A 56 -41.09 -12.92 -0.53
CA TYR A 56 -39.92 -13.17 -1.35
C TYR A 56 -39.96 -14.55 -2.04
N SER A 57 -40.01 -14.56 -3.36
CA SER A 57 -40.13 -15.76 -4.20
C SER A 57 -38.82 -16.46 -4.55
N GLY A 58 -37.66 -15.98 -4.06
CA GLY A 58 -36.35 -16.51 -4.38
C GLY A 58 -35.83 -17.55 -3.38
N ALA A 59 -34.76 -18.26 -3.74
CA ALA A 59 -34.17 -19.32 -2.91
C ALA A 59 -33.54 -18.84 -1.58
N ALA A 60 -33.11 -17.57 -1.49
CA ALA A 60 -32.48 -16.98 -0.30
C ALA A 60 -33.48 -16.21 0.58
N SER A 61 -34.61 -16.82 0.93
CA SER A 61 -35.73 -16.17 1.59
C SER A 61 -35.42 -15.43 2.91
N ALA A 62 -34.35 -15.81 3.60
CA ALA A 62 -34.01 -15.21 4.90
C ALA A 62 -33.02 -14.01 4.79
N LEU A 63 -32.30 -13.84 3.70
CA LEU A 63 -31.26 -12.81 3.58
C LEU A 63 -31.68 -11.61 2.73
N PHE A 64 -32.56 -11.78 1.75
CA PHE A 64 -33.03 -10.70 0.90
C PHE A 64 -33.81 -9.62 1.64
N PRO A 65 -34.72 -9.93 2.60
CA PRO A 65 -35.38 -8.93 3.41
C PRO A 65 -34.41 -7.99 4.15
N TRP A 66 -33.28 -8.52 4.66
CA TRP A 66 -32.23 -7.71 5.28
C TRP A 66 -31.48 -6.82 4.26
N THR A 67 -31.45 -7.22 3.00
CA THR A 67 -30.91 -6.36 1.94
C THR A 67 -31.80 -5.15 1.66
N ILE A 68 -33.13 -5.34 1.72
CA ILE A 68 -34.11 -4.24 1.62
C ILE A 68 -34.01 -3.35 2.88
N ALA A 69 -33.96 -3.94 4.07
CA ALA A 69 -33.80 -3.20 5.31
C ALA A 69 -32.51 -2.36 5.34
N LYS A 70 -31.38 -2.93 4.88
CA LYS A 70 -30.12 -2.21 4.72
C LYS A 70 -30.24 -1.04 3.73
N ALA A 71 -30.99 -1.21 2.65
CA ALA A 71 -31.25 -0.14 1.68
C ALA A 71 -32.10 0.99 2.28
N PHE A 72 -33.14 0.66 3.04
CA PHE A 72 -33.96 1.62 3.80
C PHE A 72 -33.11 2.43 4.80
N LEU A 73 -32.28 1.75 5.57
CA LEU A 73 -31.37 2.39 6.54
C LEU A 73 -30.30 3.29 5.87
N SER A 74 -30.00 3.05 4.61
CA SER A 74 -29.11 3.92 3.85
C SER A 74 -29.85 5.20 3.41
N SER A 75 -30.81 5.10 2.49
CA SER A 75 -31.60 6.25 2.03
C SER A 75 -32.86 5.82 1.28
N PRO A 76 -33.85 6.72 1.11
CA PRO A 76 -35.02 6.45 0.27
C PRO A 76 -34.65 6.17 -1.20
N ALA A 77 -33.58 6.80 -1.70
CA ALA A 77 -33.07 6.54 -3.04
C ALA A 77 -32.49 5.12 -3.20
N ALA A 78 -31.77 4.64 -2.18
CA ALA A 78 -31.23 3.28 -2.17
C ALA A 78 -32.32 2.22 -2.09
N LEU A 79 -33.36 2.46 -1.29
CA LEU A 79 -34.51 1.57 -1.19
C LEU A 79 -35.25 1.52 -2.55
N ARG A 80 -35.56 2.66 -3.15
CA ARG A 80 -36.18 2.73 -4.49
C ARG A 80 -35.38 1.97 -5.55
N GLN A 81 -34.07 2.17 -5.57
CA GLN A 81 -33.19 1.44 -6.49
C GLN A 81 -33.28 -0.08 -6.27
N THR A 82 -33.19 -0.54 -5.02
CA THR A 82 -33.24 -1.97 -4.67
C THR A 82 -34.56 -2.61 -5.10
N ILE A 83 -35.68 -1.93 -4.85
CA ILE A 83 -37.04 -2.35 -5.27
C ILE A 83 -37.09 -2.43 -6.81
N SER A 84 -36.67 -1.38 -7.51
CA SER A 84 -36.73 -1.30 -8.97
C SER A 84 -35.86 -2.39 -9.65
N GLU A 85 -34.66 -2.65 -9.13
CA GLU A 85 -33.79 -3.71 -9.64
C GLU A 85 -34.39 -5.10 -9.41
N ARG A 86 -34.97 -5.36 -8.24
CA ARG A 86 -35.63 -6.64 -7.96
C ARG A 86 -36.83 -6.84 -8.84
N ARG A 87 -37.70 -5.82 -8.95
CA ARG A 87 -38.87 -5.85 -9.81
C ARG A 87 -38.50 -6.14 -11.27
N ARG A 88 -37.49 -5.45 -11.80
CA ARG A 88 -36.98 -5.67 -13.17
C ARG A 88 -36.52 -7.10 -13.38
N ARG A 89 -35.85 -7.72 -12.40
CA ARG A 89 -35.41 -9.12 -12.50
C ARG A 89 -36.57 -10.10 -12.51
N ILE A 90 -37.63 -9.87 -11.72
CA ILE A 90 -38.82 -10.71 -11.67
C ILE A 90 -39.59 -10.60 -13.00
N THR A 91 -39.78 -9.38 -13.51
CA THR A 91 -40.56 -9.13 -14.73
C THR A 91 -39.80 -9.43 -16.04
N ALA A 92 -38.53 -9.81 -15.98
CA ALA A 92 -37.73 -10.23 -17.15
C ALA A 92 -38.25 -11.55 -17.77
N HIS A 93 -38.98 -12.35 -17.00
CA HIS A 93 -39.55 -13.63 -17.39
C HIS A 93 -41.06 -13.68 -17.07
N PRO A 94 -41.84 -14.62 -17.62
CA PRO A 94 -43.24 -14.79 -17.23
C PRO A 94 -43.35 -15.01 -15.71
N THR A 95 -44.13 -14.19 -15.05
CA THR A 95 -44.29 -14.18 -13.59
C THR A 95 -45.13 -15.36 -13.08
N THR A 96 -44.64 -16.01 -12.03
CA THR A 96 -45.41 -17.01 -11.28
C THR A 96 -46.37 -16.32 -10.28
N PRO A 97 -47.41 -17.05 -9.73
CA PRO A 97 -48.27 -16.47 -8.71
C PRO A 97 -47.53 -15.94 -7.47
N ASP A 98 -46.49 -16.63 -7.01
CA ASP A 98 -45.68 -16.19 -5.87
C ASP A 98 -44.87 -14.90 -6.21
N GLN A 99 -44.37 -14.79 -7.44
CA GLN A 99 -43.71 -13.58 -7.91
C GLN A 99 -44.65 -12.40 -8.04
N GLN A 100 -45.91 -12.65 -8.36
CA GLN A 100 -46.92 -11.58 -8.40
C GLN A 100 -47.19 -11.01 -6.99
N VAL A 101 -47.27 -11.88 -5.96
CA VAL A 101 -47.38 -11.45 -4.56
C VAL A 101 -46.15 -10.61 -4.15
N GLU A 102 -44.97 -11.02 -4.56
CA GLU A 102 -43.73 -10.25 -4.29
C GLU A 102 -43.76 -8.87 -4.98
N ILE A 103 -44.22 -8.79 -6.23
CA ILE A 103 -44.35 -7.50 -6.94
C ILE A 103 -45.31 -6.57 -6.20
N GLU A 104 -46.48 -7.05 -5.79
CA GLU A 104 -47.45 -6.25 -5.06
C GLU A 104 -46.90 -5.73 -3.71
N ALA A 105 -46.12 -6.56 -2.99
CA ALA A 105 -45.46 -6.15 -1.77
C ALA A 105 -44.35 -5.11 -2.03
N LEU A 106 -43.57 -5.25 -3.13
CA LEU A 106 -42.56 -4.28 -3.52
C LEU A 106 -43.18 -2.94 -3.96
N ASP A 107 -44.30 -2.96 -4.68
CA ASP A 107 -45.02 -1.76 -5.10
C ASP A 107 -45.55 -0.98 -3.89
N ARG A 108 -46.19 -1.66 -2.93
CA ARG A 108 -46.63 -1.06 -1.66
C ARG A 108 -45.49 -0.44 -0.88
N LEU A 109 -44.36 -1.15 -0.76
CA LEU A 109 -43.17 -0.64 -0.07
C LEU A 109 -42.60 0.60 -0.78
N ASN A 110 -42.64 0.64 -2.12
CA ASN A 110 -42.21 1.81 -2.89
C ASN A 110 -43.12 3.01 -2.68
N GLU A 111 -44.47 2.82 -2.63
CA GLU A 111 -45.44 3.87 -2.33
C GLU A 111 -45.17 4.51 -0.96
N LEU A 112 -44.92 3.70 0.07
CA LEU A 112 -44.55 4.19 1.41
C LEU A 112 -43.21 4.95 1.37
N ASN A 113 -42.25 4.45 0.65
CA ASN A 113 -40.94 5.08 0.51
C ASN A 113 -40.97 6.44 -0.20
N ASP A 114 -41.94 6.68 -1.10
CA ASP A 114 -42.09 7.96 -1.78
C ASP A 114 -42.34 9.12 -0.80
N ALA A 115 -43.05 8.90 0.30
CA ALA A 115 -43.25 9.90 1.35
C ALA A 115 -41.96 10.21 2.14
N VAL A 116 -40.99 9.30 2.19
CA VAL A 116 -39.72 9.49 2.91
C VAL A 116 -38.79 10.44 2.17
N PHE A 117 -38.89 10.56 0.83
CA PHE A 117 -38.04 11.45 0.05
C PHE A 117 -38.09 12.91 0.53
N ASP A 118 -39.23 13.37 1.00
CA ASP A 118 -39.44 14.75 1.44
C ASP A 118 -39.28 14.91 2.96
N SER A 119 -39.22 13.81 3.73
CA SER A 119 -39.26 13.83 5.20
C SER A 119 -38.29 12.82 5.84
N SER A 120 -37.01 12.81 5.44
CA SER A 120 -36.00 11.93 6.04
C SER A 120 -35.34 12.58 7.27
N ALA A 121 -35.65 12.08 8.46
CA ALA A 121 -35.08 12.56 9.72
C ALA A 121 -33.55 12.46 9.75
N LYS A 122 -33.04 11.35 9.21
CA LYS A 122 -31.57 11.13 9.15
C LYS A 122 -30.87 12.15 8.26
N TYR A 123 -31.48 12.55 7.16
CA TYR A 123 -30.96 13.61 6.31
C TYR A 123 -31.03 14.98 7.00
N ASP A 124 -32.13 15.29 7.66
CA ASP A 124 -32.29 16.56 8.38
C ASP A 124 -31.25 16.70 9.50
N GLU A 125 -30.94 15.60 10.18
CA GLU A 125 -29.87 15.56 11.19
C GLU A 125 -28.48 15.77 10.55
N LEU A 126 -28.22 15.17 9.39
CA LEU A 126 -26.98 15.43 8.65
C LEU A 126 -26.82 16.92 8.34
N VAL A 127 -27.85 17.56 7.80
CA VAL A 127 -27.82 18.99 7.48
C VAL A 127 -27.60 19.84 8.75
N ARG A 128 -28.25 19.47 9.86
CA ARG A 128 -28.06 20.14 11.15
C ARG A 128 -26.64 20.02 11.66
N TYR A 129 -26.08 18.80 11.58
CA TYR A 129 -24.71 18.55 12.00
C TYR A 129 -23.70 19.31 11.11
N LEU A 130 -23.84 19.26 9.78
CA LEU A 130 -22.98 19.98 8.86
C LEU A 130 -22.98 21.49 9.12
N ARG A 131 -24.14 22.08 9.40
CA ARG A 131 -24.22 23.49 9.82
C ARG A 131 -23.55 23.76 11.16
N SER A 132 -23.65 22.83 12.12
CA SER A 132 -23.05 22.99 13.45
C SER A 132 -21.51 22.98 13.42
N ILE A 133 -20.91 22.24 12.48
CA ILE A 133 -19.45 22.24 12.25
C ILE A 133 -19.00 23.35 11.27
N GLY A 134 -19.91 24.23 10.86
CA GLY A 134 -19.60 25.40 10.07
C GLY A 134 -19.50 25.16 8.56
N ILE A 135 -20.07 24.08 8.03
CA ILE A 135 -20.07 23.83 6.57
C ILE A 135 -21.09 24.74 5.89
N ASP A 136 -20.60 25.69 5.11
CA ASP A 136 -21.37 26.58 4.25
C ASP A 136 -20.53 27.00 3.03
N ARG A 137 -21.10 27.84 2.16
CA ARG A 137 -20.45 28.32 0.93
C ARG A 137 -19.13 29.07 1.17
N ARG A 138 -18.93 29.67 2.34
CA ARG A 138 -17.75 30.50 2.68
C ARG A 138 -16.78 29.79 3.61
N SER A 139 -17.13 28.59 4.07
CA SER A 139 -16.35 27.82 5.02
C SER A 139 -14.99 27.40 4.44
N SER A 140 -13.98 27.32 5.30
CA SER A 140 -12.74 26.60 5.03
C SER A 140 -12.79 25.14 5.48
N GLU A 141 -13.76 24.79 6.32
CA GLU A 141 -13.91 23.45 6.86
C GLU A 141 -14.30 22.43 5.78
N ARG A 142 -13.82 21.22 5.94
CA ARG A 142 -14.10 20.10 5.04
C ARG A 142 -14.59 18.89 5.79
N VAL A 143 -15.50 18.15 5.17
CA VAL A 143 -16.08 16.95 5.74
C VAL A 143 -16.16 15.85 4.71
N VAL A 144 -15.97 14.61 5.17
CA VAL A 144 -16.19 13.41 4.36
C VAL A 144 -17.44 12.70 4.87
N VAL A 145 -18.39 12.43 3.97
CA VAL A 145 -19.63 11.71 4.26
C VAL A 145 -19.59 10.36 3.55
N PHE A 146 -19.55 9.29 4.31
CA PHE A 146 -19.53 7.92 3.79
C PHE A 146 -20.93 7.32 3.69
N ALA A 147 -21.25 6.74 2.53
CA ALA A 147 -22.40 5.87 2.31
C ALA A 147 -22.06 4.72 1.35
N GLU A 148 -22.71 3.56 1.49
CA GLU A 148 -22.37 2.38 0.68
C GLU A 148 -22.96 2.40 -0.72
N ARG A 149 -24.15 3.01 -0.88
CA ARG A 149 -24.95 2.93 -2.11
C ARG A 149 -24.74 4.15 -3.00
N VAL A 150 -24.41 3.94 -4.29
CA VAL A 150 -24.24 5.04 -5.25
C VAL A 150 -25.50 5.91 -5.35
N ALA A 151 -26.70 5.30 -5.29
CA ALA A 151 -27.94 6.05 -5.26
C ALA A 151 -28.04 7.02 -4.07
N THR A 152 -27.55 6.61 -2.88
CA THR A 152 -27.46 7.47 -1.70
C THR A 152 -26.46 8.61 -1.92
N LEU A 153 -25.29 8.33 -2.50
CA LEU A 153 -24.26 9.34 -2.76
C LEU A 153 -24.80 10.46 -3.68
N CYS A 154 -25.43 10.08 -4.79
CA CYS A 154 -26.03 11.04 -5.72
C CYS A 154 -27.17 11.84 -5.09
N TRP A 155 -28.05 11.15 -4.34
CA TRP A 155 -29.17 11.79 -3.65
C TRP A 155 -28.68 12.79 -2.58
N LEU A 156 -27.66 12.45 -1.81
CA LEU A 156 -27.03 13.36 -0.84
C LEU A 156 -26.43 14.58 -1.51
N ARG A 157 -25.65 14.40 -2.58
CA ARG A 157 -25.07 15.51 -3.34
C ARG A 157 -26.15 16.51 -3.77
N ASP A 158 -27.20 16.00 -4.42
CA ASP A 158 -28.23 16.85 -5.03
C ASP A 158 -29.01 17.64 -3.97
N ARG A 159 -29.33 17.03 -2.84
CA ARG A 159 -30.02 17.69 -1.73
C ARG A 159 -29.12 18.65 -0.96
N LEU A 160 -27.92 18.21 -0.57
CA LEU A 160 -26.99 19.02 0.23
C LEU A 160 -26.56 20.29 -0.53
N ARG A 161 -26.44 20.21 -1.85
CA ARG A 161 -26.15 21.39 -2.68
C ARG A 161 -27.22 22.48 -2.50
N GLY A 162 -28.48 22.09 -2.48
CA GLY A 162 -29.61 23.02 -2.28
C GLY A 162 -29.67 23.54 -0.84
N ASP A 163 -29.70 22.64 0.14
CA ASP A 163 -29.98 22.95 1.54
C ASP A 163 -28.83 23.70 2.24
N LEU A 164 -27.58 23.48 1.83
CA LEU A 164 -26.40 24.21 2.32
C LEU A 164 -25.97 25.36 1.38
N CYS A 165 -26.72 25.62 0.31
CA CYS A 165 -26.43 26.64 -0.70
C CYS A 165 -24.99 26.53 -1.28
N LEU A 166 -24.49 25.29 -1.44
CA LEU A 166 -23.15 25.05 -1.97
C LEU A 166 -23.11 25.23 -3.49
N ALA A 167 -22.00 25.74 -4.00
CA ALA A 167 -21.71 25.73 -5.43
C ALA A 167 -21.44 24.30 -5.93
N GLU A 168 -21.53 24.09 -7.24
CA GLU A 168 -21.37 22.76 -7.82
C GLU A 168 -19.97 22.17 -7.56
N ASP A 169 -18.95 23.01 -7.57
CA ASP A 169 -17.55 22.66 -7.29
C ASP A 169 -17.23 22.48 -5.79
N GLN A 170 -18.18 22.81 -4.91
CA GLN A 170 -18.00 22.68 -3.46
C GLN A 170 -18.45 21.34 -2.88
N ILE A 171 -19.13 20.51 -3.67
CA ILE A 171 -19.54 19.16 -3.28
C ILE A 171 -19.14 18.16 -4.37
N ALA A 172 -18.37 17.17 -3.99
CA ALA A 172 -17.91 16.11 -4.89
C ALA A 172 -18.46 14.74 -4.48
N VAL A 173 -18.67 13.87 -5.46
CA VAL A 173 -19.07 12.47 -5.24
C VAL A 173 -18.00 11.55 -5.78
N LEU A 174 -17.53 10.61 -4.94
CA LEU A 174 -16.51 9.63 -5.29
C LEU A 174 -17.07 8.20 -5.16
N HIS A 175 -17.13 7.47 -6.27
CA HIS A 175 -17.64 6.10 -6.30
C HIS A 175 -16.98 5.26 -7.40
N GLY A 176 -17.08 3.93 -7.31
CA GLY A 176 -16.43 2.98 -8.23
C GLY A 176 -17.00 2.95 -9.66
N GLY A 177 -18.03 3.72 -9.97
CA GLY A 177 -18.55 3.88 -11.33
C GLY A 177 -17.88 5.00 -12.13
N LEU A 178 -17.02 5.81 -11.48
CA LEU A 178 -16.18 6.81 -12.14
C LEU A 178 -14.94 6.13 -12.72
N SER A 179 -14.38 6.71 -13.79
CA SER A 179 -13.07 6.29 -14.29
C SER A 179 -11.97 6.54 -13.24
N ASP A 180 -10.86 5.79 -13.32
CA ASP A 180 -9.73 5.93 -12.40
C ASP A 180 -9.17 7.36 -12.42
N THR A 181 -9.16 8.00 -13.59
CA THR A 181 -8.71 9.38 -13.76
C THR A 181 -9.62 10.37 -13.03
N GLU A 182 -10.96 10.23 -13.17
CA GLU A 182 -11.91 11.10 -12.47
C GLU A 182 -11.83 10.91 -10.95
N GLN A 183 -11.72 9.66 -10.49
CA GLN A 183 -11.54 9.38 -9.05
C GLN A 183 -10.28 10.05 -8.52
N GLN A 184 -9.18 9.94 -9.26
CA GLN A 184 -7.90 10.51 -8.89
C GLN A 184 -7.95 12.04 -8.87
N GLN A 185 -8.56 12.68 -9.86
CA GLN A 185 -8.75 14.14 -9.92
C GLN A 185 -9.54 14.67 -8.72
N ILE A 186 -10.63 14.02 -8.33
CA ILE A 186 -11.42 14.42 -7.15
C ILE A 186 -10.56 14.33 -5.87
N VAL A 187 -9.82 13.23 -5.71
CA VAL A 187 -8.96 13.00 -4.55
C VAL A 187 -7.83 14.04 -4.49
N GLU A 188 -7.16 14.28 -5.61
CA GLU A 188 -6.08 15.26 -5.69
C GLU A 188 -6.61 16.68 -5.41
N SER A 189 -7.73 17.06 -6.01
CA SER A 189 -8.38 18.33 -5.72
C SER A 189 -8.73 18.45 -4.23
N PHE A 190 -9.30 17.42 -3.60
CA PHE A 190 -9.66 17.49 -2.18
C PHE A 190 -8.46 17.66 -1.25
N LYS A 191 -7.26 17.21 -1.64
CA LYS A 191 -6.03 17.37 -0.85
C LYS A 191 -5.45 18.78 -0.87
N GLN A 192 -5.74 19.57 -1.91
CA GLN A 192 -5.22 20.94 -2.04
C GLN A 192 -5.90 21.87 -1.04
N SER A 193 -5.13 22.78 -0.42
CA SER A 193 -5.65 23.76 0.55
C SER A 193 -6.61 24.77 -0.07
N ASN A 194 -6.36 25.18 -1.30
CA ASN A 194 -7.16 26.12 -2.09
C ASN A 194 -8.39 25.50 -2.77
N SER A 195 -8.57 24.18 -2.67
CA SER A 195 -9.72 23.51 -3.31
C SER A 195 -11.06 24.07 -2.85
N PRO A 196 -12.01 24.26 -3.75
CA PRO A 196 -13.36 24.68 -3.41
C PRO A 196 -14.16 23.60 -2.67
N ILE A 197 -13.79 22.31 -2.78
CA ILE A 197 -14.56 21.19 -2.23
C ILE A 197 -14.67 21.32 -0.70
N ARG A 198 -15.88 21.34 -0.19
CA ARG A 198 -16.22 21.42 1.26
C ARG A 198 -16.81 20.10 1.75
N VAL A 199 -17.57 19.43 0.89
CA VAL A 199 -18.20 18.14 1.21
C VAL A 199 -17.76 17.10 0.19
N LEU A 200 -17.12 16.04 0.64
CA LEU A 200 -16.84 14.86 -0.16
C LEU A 200 -17.80 13.74 0.24
N VAL A 201 -18.75 13.41 -0.64
CA VAL A 201 -19.66 12.28 -0.44
C VAL A 201 -19.07 11.07 -1.13
N THR A 202 -18.79 9.98 -0.39
CA THR A 202 -18.04 8.87 -0.95
C THR A 202 -18.50 7.49 -0.50
N GLY A 203 -18.29 6.50 -1.36
CA GLY A 203 -18.45 5.08 -1.05
C GLY A 203 -17.15 4.45 -0.55
N ASP A 204 -17.16 3.12 -0.44
CA ASP A 204 -16.00 2.35 0.03
C ASP A 204 -14.78 2.42 -0.90
N VAL A 205 -14.92 2.93 -2.13
CA VAL A 205 -13.78 3.18 -3.04
C VAL A 205 -12.76 4.11 -2.38
N ALA A 206 -13.20 5.15 -1.68
CA ALA A 206 -12.30 6.01 -0.92
C ALA A 206 -11.75 5.33 0.36
N SER A 207 -12.26 4.16 0.73
CA SER A 207 -11.74 3.41 1.87
C SER A 207 -10.46 2.63 1.55
N GLU A 208 -10.01 2.62 0.29
CA GLU A 208 -8.77 1.97 -0.13
C GLU A 208 -7.81 2.98 -0.80
N GLY A 209 -6.61 3.12 -0.22
CA GLY A 209 -5.52 3.90 -0.83
C GLY A 209 -5.59 5.44 -0.72
N VAL A 210 -6.72 6.04 -0.37
CA VAL A 210 -6.90 7.50 -0.33
C VAL A 210 -6.56 8.09 1.04
N ASN A 211 -5.75 9.16 1.09
CA ASN A 211 -5.40 9.89 2.29
C ASN A 211 -6.17 11.22 2.34
N LEU A 212 -7.05 11.40 3.31
CA LEU A 212 -7.89 12.60 3.45
C LEU A 212 -7.50 13.46 4.67
N HIS A 213 -6.66 12.93 5.56
CA HIS A 213 -6.31 13.51 6.87
C HIS A 213 -5.59 14.86 6.79
N GLN A 214 -4.99 15.22 5.66
CA GLN A 214 -4.23 16.48 5.53
C GLN A 214 -5.13 17.72 5.55
N GLN A 215 -6.34 17.61 5.01
CA GLN A 215 -7.29 18.72 4.86
C GLN A 215 -8.64 18.45 5.54
N CYS A 216 -8.83 17.29 6.15
CA CYS A 216 -10.10 16.90 6.75
C CYS A 216 -9.88 16.15 8.06
N HIS A 217 -10.66 16.55 9.08
CA HIS A 217 -10.69 15.89 10.40
C HIS A 217 -12.12 15.53 10.84
N GLU A 218 -13.12 15.75 9.98
CA GLU A 218 -14.53 15.43 10.22
C GLU A 218 -14.98 14.32 9.28
N LEU A 219 -15.43 13.18 9.83
CA LEU A 219 -15.94 12.03 9.08
C LEU A 219 -17.32 11.66 9.57
N ILE A 220 -18.27 11.51 8.65
CA ILE A 220 -19.64 11.13 8.95
C ILE A 220 -19.97 9.79 8.29
N HIS A 221 -20.35 8.79 9.06
CA HIS A 221 -21.01 7.61 8.56
C HIS A 221 -22.50 7.91 8.40
N PHE A 222 -22.92 8.20 7.18
CA PHE A 222 -24.34 8.36 6.87
C PHE A 222 -25.06 7.02 6.92
N ASP A 223 -24.42 5.94 6.46
CA ASP A 223 -24.81 4.58 6.76
C ASP A 223 -23.66 3.78 7.38
N ILE A 224 -24.00 2.79 8.17
CA ILE A 224 -23.04 1.96 8.88
C ILE A 224 -22.75 0.72 8.05
N PRO A 225 -21.49 0.45 7.73
CA PRO A 225 -21.10 -0.86 7.21
C PRO A 225 -21.39 -1.94 8.25
N TRP A 226 -21.90 -3.07 7.82
CA TRP A 226 -22.10 -4.22 8.70
C TRP A 226 -20.81 -5.05 8.82
N SER A 227 -19.68 -4.36 8.90
CA SER A 227 -18.34 -4.93 8.95
C SER A 227 -17.42 -4.01 9.73
N LEU A 228 -16.76 -4.55 10.76
CA LEU A 228 -15.75 -3.83 11.54
C LEU A 228 -14.55 -3.42 10.70
N ILE A 229 -14.13 -4.30 9.78
CA ILE A 229 -13.05 -4.01 8.84
C ILE A 229 -13.33 -2.75 8.02
N ARG A 230 -14.54 -2.61 7.48
CA ARG A 230 -14.93 -1.42 6.71
C ARG A 230 -15.04 -0.16 7.56
N ILE A 231 -15.62 -0.27 8.77
CA ILE A 231 -15.68 0.87 9.69
C ILE A 231 -14.28 1.39 9.97
N GLU A 232 -13.36 0.50 10.30
CA GLU A 232 -11.98 0.86 10.59
C GLU A 232 -11.23 1.42 9.36
N GLN A 233 -11.43 0.83 8.18
CA GLN A 233 -10.87 1.34 6.93
C GLN A 233 -11.33 2.77 6.62
N ARG A 234 -12.63 3.09 6.81
CA ARG A 234 -13.16 4.44 6.66
C ARG A 234 -12.57 5.39 7.70
N ASN A 235 -12.58 5.00 8.98
CA ASN A 235 -12.02 5.81 10.08
C ASN A 235 -10.54 6.14 9.85
N GLY A 236 -9.75 5.17 9.39
CA GLY A 236 -8.35 5.34 9.05
C GLY A 236 -8.06 6.30 7.88
N ARG A 237 -9.07 6.88 7.21
CA ARG A 237 -8.88 7.91 6.17
C ARG A 237 -8.56 9.27 6.76
N ILE A 238 -9.06 9.56 7.96
CA ILE A 238 -8.79 10.81 8.68
C ILE A 238 -7.99 10.58 9.97
N ASP A 239 -8.11 9.42 10.61
CA ASP A 239 -7.31 9.04 11.79
C ASP A 239 -6.04 8.32 11.37
N ARG A 240 -5.04 9.10 10.97
CA ARG A 240 -3.80 8.59 10.41
C ARG A 240 -2.59 9.41 10.86
N TYR A 241 -1.39 8.79 10.76
CA TYR A 241 -0.12 9.48 10.99
C TYR A 241 -0.03 10.79 10.19
N GLY A 242 0.38 11.87 10.86
CA GLY A 242 0.45 13.21 10.28
C GLY A 242 -0.84 14.03 10.41
N GLN A 243 -1.90 13.51 11.01
CA GLN A 243 -3.13 14.28 11.30
C GLN A 243 -2.84 15.34 12.40
N ARG A 244 -3.04 16.60 12.05
CA ARG A 244 -2.76 17.76 12.94
C ARG A 244 -3.94 18.14 13.83
N HIS A 245 -5.16 17.85 13.39
CA HIS A 245 -6.40 18.15 14.11
C HIS A 245 -7.01 16.88 14.66
N SER A 246 -7.60 16.95 15.86
CA SER A 246 -8.25 15.78 16.49
C SER A 246 -9.39 15.24 15.62
N PRO A 247 -9.27 14.03 15.04
CA PRO A 247 -10.31 13.47 14.20
C PRO A 247 -11.61 13.30 14.96
N GLN A 248 -12.71 13.71 14.36
CA GLN A 248 -14.07 13.48 14.85
C GLN A 248 -14.77 12.51 13.90
N ILE A 249 -15.29 11.41 14.48
CA ILE A 249 -16.09 10.42 13.76
C ILE A 249 -17.51 10.51 14.28
N THR A 250 -18.46 10.74 13.38
CA THR A 250 -19.86 10.88 13.70
C THR A 250 -20.66 9.84 12.92
N THR A 251 -21.58 9.14 13.57
CA THR A 251 -22.44 8.13 12.96
C THR A 251 -23.91 8.49 13.15
N LEU A 252 -24.68 8.43 12.07
CA LEU A 252 -26.12 8.68 12.08
C LEU A 252 -26.89 7.35 12.14
N LEU A 253 -27.65 7.17 13.19
CA LEU A 253 -28.45 5.97 13.45
C LEU A 253 -29.93 6.32 13.44
N LEU A 254 -30.70 5.80 12.48
CA LEU A 254 -32.16 5.92 12.49
C LEU A 254 -32.76 5.04 13.61
N GLU A 255 -33.61 5.61 14.42
CA GLU A 255 -34.33 4.92 15.49
C GLU A 255 -35.85 4.87 15.19
N PRO A 256 -36.35 3.81 14.52
CA PRO A 256 -37.79 3.62 14.30
C PRO A 256 -38.56 3.41 15.60
N SER A 257 -39.82 3.80 15.60
CA SER A 257 -40.71 3.62 16.72
C SER A 257 -41.08 2.16 16.96
N ASN A 258 -41.07 1.32 15.93
CA ASN A 258 -41.36 -0.11 16.00
C ASN A 258 -40.35 -0.82 16.95
N PRO A 259 -40.83 -1.46 18.05
CA PRO A 259 -39.93 -2.01 19.07
C PRO A 259 -39.14 -3.24 18.59
N VAL A 260 -39.68 -4.03 17.67
CA VAL A 260 -39.05 -5.25 17.14
C VAL A 260 -37.94 -4.83 16.20
N PHE A 261 -38.21 -4.04 15.19
CA PHE A 261 -37.21 -3.56 14.23
C PHE A 261 -36.13 -2.72 14.92
N ARG A 262 -36.49 -1.88 15.90
CA ARG A 262 -35.52 -1.16 16.73
C ARG A 262 -34.64 -2.11 17.55
N GLY A 263 -35.21 -3.23 18.02
CA GLY A 263 -34.46 -4.29 18.72
C GLY A 263 -33.36 -4.87 17.83
N ASP A 264 -33.71 -5.17 16.59
CA ASP A 264 -32.74 -5.66 15.58
C ASP A 264 -31.62 -4.65 15.31
N LEU A 265 -31.95 -3.36 15.18
CA LEU A 265 -30.97 -2.30 14.95
C LEU A 265 -30.02 -2.04 16.14
N ARG A 266 -30.34 -2.47 17.35
CA ARG A 266 -29.40 -2.44 18.49
C ARG A 266 -28.13 -3.23 18.24
N VAL A 267 -28.16 -4.23 17.36
CA VAL A 267 -26.96 -4.96 16.90
C VAL A 267 -25.94 -4.00 16.31
N LEU A 268 -26.37 -3.02 15.50
CA LEU A 268 -25.49 -2.03 14.90
C LEU A 268 -24.88 -1.07 15.93
N SER A 269 -25.66 -0.64 16.91
CA SER A 269 -25.16 0.19 18.02
C SER A 269 -24.12 -0.56 18.86
N ARG A 270 -24.35 -1.87 19.09
CA ARG A 270 -23.38 -2.74 19.78
C ARG A 270 -22.10 -2.94 18.96
N LEU A 271 -22.22 -3.05 17.64
CA LEU A 271 -21.08 -3.16 16.73
C LEU A 271 -20.16 -1.93 16.82
N LEU A 272 -20.74 -0.71 16.79
CA LEU A 272 -20.00 0.54 16.96
C LEU A 272 -19.33 0.65 18.34
N LYS A 273 -20.02 0.20 19.39
CA LYS A 273 -19.44 0.18 20.73
C LYS A 273 -18.24 -0.75 20.81
N ARG A 274 -18.32 -1.94 20.19
CA ARG A 274 -17.20 -2.88 20.12
C ARG A 274 -16.02 -2.33 19.32
N GLU A 275 -16.27 -1.62 18.21
CA GLU A 275 -15.22 -0.93 17.46
C GLU A 275 -14.45 0.07 18.33
N GLN A 276 -15.19 0.90 19.08
CA GLN A 276 -14.56 1.87 19.97
C GLN A 276 -13.74 1.19 21.07
N GLU A 277 -14.29 0.20 21.77
CA GLU A 277 -13.60 -0.57 22.81
C GLU A 277 -12.31 -1.19 22.29
N ALA A 278 -12.35 -1.77 21.09
CA ALA A 278 -11.18 -2.36 20.45
C ALA A 278 -10.15 -1.33 19.99
N HIS A 279 -10.60 -0.21 19.42
CA HIS A 279 -9.71 0.87 19.04
C HIS A 279 -8.95 1.44 20.24
N GLU A 280 -9.62 1.63 21.38
CA GLU A 280 -9.02 2.15 22.61
C GLU A 280 -8.04 1.15 23.24
N ALA A 281 -8.39 -0.14 23.28
CA ALA A 281 -7.63 -1.16 23.99
C ALA A 281 -6.53 -1.82 23.11
N LEU A 282 -6.85 -2.11 21.85
CA LEU A 282 -6.00 -2.90 20.94
C LEU A 282 -5.43 -2.09 19.79
N GLY A 283 -6.03 -0.94 19.48
CA GLY A 283 -5.70 -0.15 18.28
C GLY A 283 -6.25 -0.74 16.96
N ASP A 284 -6.90 -1.91 16.99
CA ASP A 284 -7.47 -2.60 15.83
C ASP A 284 -8.75 -3.35 16.20
N ALA A 285 -9.85 -3.05 15.49
CA ALA A 285 -11.15 -3.72 15.68
C ALA A 285 -11.33 -4.98 14.82
N GLY A 286 -10.49 -5.18 13.79
CA GLY A 286 -10.63 -6.31 12.86
C GLY A 286 -10.42 -7.69 13.49
N SER A 287 -9.77 -7.75 14.66
CA SER A 287 -9.55 -8.99 15.40
C SER A 287 -10.80 -9.53 16.12
N LEU A 288 -11.83 -8.69 16.39
CA LEU A 288 -13.01 -9.05 17.20
C LEU A 288 -13.92 -10.08 16.54
N MET A 289 -14.01 -10.08 15.21
CA MET A 289 -14.85 -11.03 14.47
C MET A 289 -14.08 -12.24 13.95
N GLY A 290 -12.76 -12.25 14.05
CA GLY A 290 -11.94 -13.36 13.56
C GLY A 290 -12.08 -13.63 12.05
N ARG A 291 -12.52 -12.63 11.28
CA ARG A 291 -12.71 -12.69 9.83
C ARG A 291 -11.69 -11.81 9.12
N TYR A 292 -11.30 -12.21 7.92
CA TYR A 292 -10.33 -11.50 7.08
C TYR A 292 -10.98 -10.82 5.86
N SER A 293 -12.31 -10.89 5.77
CA SER A 293 -13.10 -10.38 4.65
C SER A 293 -14.30 -9.62 5.17
N ALA A 294 -14.45 -8.38 4.74
CA ALA A 294 -15.63 -7.55 5.05
C ALA A 294 -16.95 -8.22 4.63
N SER A 295 -16.95 -8.94 3.50
CA SER A 295 -18.12 -9.67 3.03
C SER A 295 -18.53 -10.79 3.97
N ALA A 296 -17.56 -11.50 4.57
CA ALA A 296 -17.84 -12.56 5.53
C ALA A 296 -18.38 -11.98 6.86
N GLU A 297 -17.85 -10.84 7.30
CA GLU A 297 -18.39 -10.12 8.46
C GLU A 297 -19.83 -9.66 8.25
N GLU A 298 -20.13 -9.09 7.06
CA GLU A 298 -21.50 -8.69 6.72
C GLU A 298 -22.50 -9.86 6.71
N GLU A 299 -22.07 -11.01 6.23
CA GLU A 299 -22.90 -12.23 6.21
C GLU A 299 -23.16 -12.72 7.65
N ASP A 300 -22.14 -12.72 8.50
CA ASP A 300 -22.28 -13.08 9.90
C ASP A 300 -23.21 -12.11 10.66
N ILE A 301 -23.10 -10.80 10.44
CA ILE A 301 -24.02 -9.81 11.02
C ILE A 301 -25.46 -9.99 10.52
N LYS A 302 -25.65 -10.31 9.22
CA LYS A 302 -26.99 -10.66 8.70
C LYS A 302 -27.59 -11.88 9.39
N LEU A 303 -26.77 -12.88 9.72
CA LEU A 303 -27.23 -14.07 10.48
C LEU A 303 -27.60 -13.73 11.92
N VAL A 304 -26.88 -12.78 12.54
CA VAL A 304 -27.25 -12.27 13.88
C VAL A 304 -28.57 -11.52 13.82
N LEU A 305 -28.74 -10.62 12.84
CA LEU A 305 -29.99 -9.88 12.64
C LEU A 305 -31.17 -10.80 12.32
N ALA A 306 -30.92 -11.89 11.60
CA ALA A 306 -31.95 -12.92 11.36
C ALA A 306 -32.21 -13.85 12.55
N GLY A 307 -31.63 -13.60 13.73
CA GLY A 307 -31.80 -14.41 14.94
C GLY A 307 -31.22 -15.83 14.87
N ARG A 308 -30.34 -16.09 13.88
CA ARG A 308 -29.71 -17.41 13.65
C ARG A 308 -28.40 -17.59 14.39
N ARG A 309 -27.77 -16.50 14.86
CA ARG A 309 -26.55 -16.50 15.68
C ARG A 309 -26.67 -15.47 16.80
N ASP A 310 -26.00 -15.73 17.93
CA ASP A 310 -25.83 -14.71 18.96
C ASP A 310 -24.77 -13.68 18.57
N PHE A 311 -24.99 -12.42 18.98
CA PHE A 311 -24.07 -11.33 18.69
C PHE A 311 -22.68 -11.54 19.31
N ASN A 312 -22.63 -12.05 20.56
CA ASN A 312 -21.37 -12.25 21.27
C ASN A 312 -20.56 -13.42 20.70
N ASP A 313 -21.23 -14.41 20.07
CA ASP A 313 -20.53 -15.50 19.37
C ASP A 313 -19.84 -15.01 18.08
N VAL A 314 -20.37 -13.94 17.48
CA VAL A 314 -19.87 -13.36 16.23
C VAL A 314 -18.88 -12.22 16.47
N VAL A 315 -19.17 -11.36 17.45
CA VAL A 315 -18.37 -10.19 17.82
C VAL A 315 -17.93 -10.32 19.27
N ARG A 316 -16.74 -10.83 19.49
CA ARG A 316 -16.18 -11.05 20.84
C ARG A 316 -15.97 -9.73 21.59
N SER A 317 -16.00 -9.78 22.92
CA SER A 317 -15.60 -8.62 23.72
C SER A 317 -14.06 -8.54 23.84
N VAL A 318 -13.55 -7.34 24.06
CA VAL A 318 -12.12 -7.15 24.33
C VAL A 318 -11.67 -7.91 25.57
N ASP A 319 -12.54 -8.04 26.58
CA ASP A 319 -12.27 -8.76 27.83
C ASP A 319 -12.22 -10.29 27.64
N GLU A 320 -12.87 -10.82 26.59
CA GLU A 320 -12.87 -12.25 26.24
C GLU A 320 -11.68 -12.63 25.34
N LEU A 321 -10.98 -11.65 24.80
CA LEU A 321 -9.72 -11.87 24.13
C LEU A 321 -8.63 -12.03 25.19
N SER A 322 -8.50 -13.26 25.72
CA SER A 322 -7.34 -13.63 26.53
C SER A 322 -6.05 -13.29 25.78
N PRO A 323 -4.97 -12.85 26.46
CA PRO A 323 -3.67 -12.66 25.79
C PRO A 323 -3.20 -13.90 25.01
N GLU A 324 -3.70 -15.08 25.34
CA GLU A 324 -3.38 -16.35 24.68
C GLU A 324 -4.24 -16.64 23.43
N ASP A 325 -5.49 -16.11 23.35
CA ASP A 325 -6.44 -16.33 22.27
C ASP A 325 -6.48 -15.20 21.24
N SER A 326 -5.83 -14.08 21.51
CA SER A 326 -5.87 -12.92 20.64
C SER A 326 -5.10 -13.21 19.34
N LEU A 327 -5.76 -12.94 18.19
CA LEU A 327 -5.05 -12.90 16.90
C LEU A 327 -3.87 -11.91 16.95
N ALA A 328 -3.94 -10.88 17.82
CA ALA A 328 -2.82 -10.04 18.19
C ALA A 328 -1.72 -10.83 18.92
N CYS A 329 -2.07 -11.81 19.77
CA CYS A 329 -1.12 -12.73 20.39
C CYS A 329 -0.64 -13.78 19.40
N LEU A 330 -1.48 -14.23 18.47
CA LEU A 330 -1.09 -15.08 17.35
C LEU A 330 -0.22 -14.30 16.36
N LEU A 331 -0.55 -13.07 16.04
CA LEU A 331 0.30 -12.16 15.26
C LEU A 331 1.51 -11.68 16.06
N ALA A 332 1.41 -11.50 17.36
CA ALA A 332 2.55 -11.24 18.25
C ALA A 332 3.41 -12.49 18.46
N SER A 333 2.84 -13.69 18.52
CA SER A 333 3.60 -14.95 18.52
C SER A 333 4.16 -15.28 17.12
N LEU A 334 3.53 -14.79 16.05
CA LEU A 334 4.07 -14.81 14.69
C LEU A 334 5.15 -13.74 14.49
N ASN A 335 5.12 -12.68 15.28
CA ASN A 335 6.05 -11.56 15.29
C ASN A 335 6.86 -11.50 16.59
N ALA A 336 6.58 -12.36 17.58
CA ALA A 336 7.53 -12.55 18.66
C ALA A 336 8.85 -12.93 18.00
N PRO A 337 9.92 -12.16 18.21
CA PRO A 337 11.23 -12.70 17.93
C PRO A 337 11.23 -14.03 18.70
N THR A 338 11.42 -15.15 17.99
CA THR A 338 11.96 -16.34 18.64
C THR A 338 13.03 -15.82 19.58
N ASP A 339 13.03 -16.22 20.86
CA ASP A 339 14.04 -15.83 21.87
C ASP A 339 15.48 -16.19 21.45
N ASP A 340 15.67 -16.85 20.35
CA ASP A 340 16.80 -16.71 19.47
C ASP A 340 16.75 -15.33 18.80
N LYS A 341 16.98 -14.29 19.61
CA LYS A 341 17.69 -13.15 19.04
C LYS A 341 18.96 -13.76 18.47
N PRO A 342 19.13 -13.78 17.14
CA PRO A 342 20.48 -13.85 16.61
C PRO A 342 21.19 -12.73 17.38
N PRO A 343 22.41 -12.99 17.96
CA PRO A 343 23.10 -11.97 18.72
C PRO A 343 22.90 -10.71 17.91
N SER A 344 22.40 -9.66 18.58
CA SER A 344 22.23 -8.36 17.96
C SER A 344 23.61 -7.99 17.41
N ALA A 345 23.94 -8.57 16.27
CA ALA A 345 24.90 -8.00 15.40
C ALA A 345 24.34 -6.61 15.22
N LYS A 346 24.99 -5.62 15.84
CA LYS A 346 24.79 -4.23 15.47
C LYS A 346 24.85 -4.27 13.97
N PHE A 347 23.70 -4.24 13.30
CA PHE A 347 23.64 -3.96 11.89
C PHE A 347 24.19 -2.54 11.80
N THR A 348 25.48 -2.44 11.69
CA THR A 348 26.12 -1.26 11.16
C THR A 348 25.57 -1.23 9.75
N GLU A 349 24.71 -0.26 9.44
CA GLU A 349 24.24 -0.09 8.08
C GLU A 349 25.47 -0.07 7.19
N PRO A 350 25.54 -0.94 6.17
CA PRO A 350 26.72 -1.01 5.33
C PRO A 350 26.94 0.39 4.75
N SER A 351 28.17 0.88 4.84
CA SER A 351 28.53 2.20 4.30
C SER A 351 28.11 2.28 2.85
N PRO A 352 27.29 3.24 2.44
CA PRO A 352 26.84 3.32 1.05
C PRO A 352 28.05 3.64 0.14
N LEU A 353 28.13 3.00 -1.01
CA LEU A 353 29.20 3.28 -2.00
C LEU A 353 29.13 4.72 -2.50
N TYR A 354 27.93 5.26 -2.64
CA TYR A 354 27.69 6.67 -2.99
C TYR A 354 26.99 7.36 -1.84
N PRO A 355 27.46 8.55 -1.42
CA PRO A 355 26.81 9.31 -0.33
C PRO A 355 25.35 9.65 -0.63
N ARG A 356 25.00 9.93 -1.88
CA ARG A 356 23.66 10.26 -2.33
C ARG A 356 23.29 9.51 -3.62
N PRO A 357 22.04 9.12 -3.81
CA PRO A 357 21.59 8.46 -5.05
C PRO A 357 21.87 9.29 -6.33
N VAL A 358 21.86 10.62 -6.25
CA VAL A 358 22.16 11.51 -7.39
C VAL A 358 23.61 11.42 -7.83
N ASP A 359 24.53 11.16 -6.91
CA ASP A 359 25.96 11.02 -7.27
C ASP A 359 26.17 9.75 -8.11
N PHE A 360 25.52 8.64 -7.74
CA PHE A 360 25.47 7.43 -8.58
C PHE A 360 24.81 7.70 -9.94
N LEU A 361 23.67 8.40 -9.97
CA LEU A 361 22.96 8.69 -11.21
C LEU A 361 23.83 9.51 -12.16
N ARG A 362 24.54 10.52 -11.66
CA ARG A 362 25.44 11.36 -12.46
C ARG A 362 26.56 10.52 -13.09
N GLU A 363 27.24 9.71 -12.29
CA GLU A 363 28.34 8.87 -12.79
C GLU A 363 27.86 7.80 -13.79
N ALA A 364 26.70 7.20 -13.53
CA ALA A 364 26.11 6.24 -14.47
C ALA A 364 25.76 6.87 -15.82
N LEU A 365 25.25 8.11 -15.81
CA LEU A 365 24.97 8.86 -17.02
C LEU A 365 26.27 9.25 -17.75
N GLU A 366 27.32 9.69 -17.06
CA GLU A 366 28.64 10.00 -17.61
C GLU A 366 29.34 8.74 -18.17
N ALA A 367 29.16 7.60 -17.53
CA ALA A 367 29.67 6.33 -18.03
C ALA A 367 28.99 5.93 -19.34
N TYR A 368 27.73 6.25 -19.56
CA TYR A 368 26.96 5.87 -20.75
C TYR A 368 27.02 6.95 -21.85
N TYR A 369 26.77 8.22 -21.52
CA TYR A 369 26.73 9.35 -22.45
C TYR A 369 28.03 10.11 -22.43
N THR A 370 28.56 10.44 -23.60
CA THR A 370 29.76 11.29 -23.70
C THR A 370 29.52 12.70 -23.18
N THR A 371 28.28 13.19 -23.34
CA THR A 371 27.84 14.51 -22.86
C THR A 371 26.40 14.40 -22.37
N PRO A 372 26.15 14.06 -21.08
CA PRO A 372 24.79 13.90 -20.54
C PRO A 372 23.92 15.16 -20.70
N SER A 373 24.52 16.36 -20.67
CA SER A 373 23.83 17.65 -20.84
C SER A 373 23.40 17.95 -22.29
N ALA A 374 23.88 17.20 -23.28
CA ALA A 374 23.43 17.34 -24.65
C ALA A 374 21.99 16.89 -24.83
N ALA A 375 21.28 17.44 -25.83
CA ALA A 375 19.95 17.03 -26.17
C ALA A 375 19.90 15.56 -26.63
N PRO A 376 18.79 14.84 -26.34
CA PRO A 376 18.54 13.51 -26.88
C PRO A 376 18.53 13.54 -28.42
N THR A 377 19.03 12.47 -29.04
CA THR A 377 18.92 12.31 -30.50
C THR A 377 17.69 11.49 -30.86
N ASP A 378 17.09 11.73 -32.02
CA ASP A 378 15.89 11.02 -32.49
C ASP A 378 16.08 9.51 -32.61
N THR A 379 17.32 9.05 -32.79
CA THR A 379 17.68 7.63 -32.89
C THR A 379 17.92 6.96 -31.52
N GLY A 380 17.95 7.74 -30.42
CA GLY A 380 18.28 7.25 -29.08
C GLY A 380 19.72 6.72 -28.94
N ARG A 381 20.54 6.77 -30.01
CA ARG A 381 21.94 6.39 -30.02
C ARG A 381 22.79 7.64 -30.20
N GLY A 382 23.59 7.96 -29.19
CA GLY A 382 24.37 9.20 -29.13
C GLY A 382 23.54 10.37 -28.56
N GLY A 383 24.16 11.54 -28.37
CA GLY A 383 23.54 12.66 -27.66
C GLY A 383 23.60 12.46 -26.15
N GLY A 384 22.69 13.13 -25.43
CA GLY A 384 22.55 13.07 -23.97
C GLY A 384 21.12 12.91 -23.55
N VAL A 385 20.82 13.40 -22.35
CA VAL A 385 19.47 13.44 -21.75
C VAL A 385 19.09 14.85 -21.33
N SER A 386 19.77 15.87 -21.83
CA SER A 386 19.60 17.27 -21.40
C SER A 386 19.73 17.45 -19.89
N TRP A 387 20.65 16.74 -19.26
CA TRP A 387 20.87 16.79 -17.82
C TRP A 387 21.17 18.20 -17.35
N ARG A 388 20.47 18.67 -16.34
CA ARG A 388 20.67 19.96 -15.66
C ARG A 388 20.63 19.77 -14.15
N ASP A 389 21.60 20.34 -13.47
CA ASP A 389 21.59 20.46 -11.99
C ASP A 389 21.32 21.94 -11.67
N HIS A 390 20.20 22.21 -10.98
CA HIS A 390 19.79 23.58 -10.65
C HIS A 390 20.52 24.14 -9.43
N GLY A 391 21.26 23.30 -8.68
CA GLY A 391 22.04 23.72 -7.50
C GLY A 391 21.20 23.96 -6.24
N ASP A 392 19.87 23.80 -6.32
CA ASP A 392 18.91 23.94 -5.23
C ASP A 392 18.41 22.58 -4.68
N GLY A 393 19.10 21.51 -5.02
CA GLY A 393 18.71 20.16 -4.66
C GLY A 393 17.72 19.52 -5.65
N VAL A 394 17.54 20.14 -6.83
CA VAL A 394 16.71 19.57 -7.90
C VAL A 394 17.57 19.35 -9.14
N VAL A 395 17.44 18.19 -9.75
CA VAL A 395 18.02 17.85 -11.04
C VAL A 395 16.92 17.54 -12.05
N GLU A 396 17.17 17.86 -13.31
CA GLU A 396 16.21 17.73 -14.40
C GLU A 396 16.83 17.07 -15.61
N PHE A 397 16.06 16.25 -16.31
CA PHE A 397 16.46 15.65 -17.58
C PHE A 397 15.26 15.20 -18.43
N ILE A 398 15.51 14.89 -19.69
CA ILE A 398 14.52 14.37 -20.64
C ILE A 398 14.57 12.84 -20.63
N PRO A 399 13.52 12.13 -20.19
CA PRO A 399 13.52 10.68 -20.17
C PRO A 399 13.58 10.09 -21.58
N PRO A 400 14.54 9.20 -21.89
CA PRO A 400 14.56 8.46 -23.14
C PRO A 400 13.41 7.42 -23.20
N ALA A 401 13.13 6.90 -24.40
CA ALA A 401 11.95 6.05 -24.64
C ALA A 401 11.87 4.81 -23.72
N ASP A 402 12.96 4.16 -23.43
CA ASP A 402 13.02 3.00 -22.54
C ASP A 402 12.80 3.36 -21.06
N LEU A 403 13.20 4.56 -20.63
CA LEU A 403 12.87 5.06 -19.30
C LEU A 403 11.40 5.49 -19.22
N ARG A 404 10.86 6.13 -20.26
CA ARG A 404 9.42 6.50 -20.31
C ARG A 404 8.54 5.29 -20.03
N GLN A 405 8.82 4.15 -20.65
CA GLN A 405 8.10 2.91 -20.44
C GLN A 405 8.16 2.44 -18.96
N ARG A 406 9.29 2.62 -18.29
CA ARG A 406 9.41 2.31 -16.84
C ARG A 406 8.63 3.29 -15.95
N LEU A 407 8.51 4.55 -16.37
CA LEU A 407 7.80 5.59 -15.63
C LEU A 407 6.27 5.50 -15.79
N GLU A 408 5.75 4.74 -16.75
CA GLU A 408 4.30 4.52 -16.93
C GLU A 408 3.62 3.83 -15.74
N VAL A 409 4.37 3.23 -14.83
CA VAL A 409 3.85 2.68 -13.56
C VAL A 409 3.46 3.78 -12.54
N LEU A 410 3.91 5.02 -12.75
CA LEU A 410 3.54 6.16 -11.92
C LEU A 410 2.09 6.57 -12.19
N PRO A 411 1.42 7.23 -11.23
CA PRO A 411 0.04 7.69 -11.40
C PRO A 411 -0.14 8.53 -12.65
N GLN A 412 -1.19 8.26 -13.43
CA GLN A 412 -1.43 8.94 -14.71
C GLN A 412 -1.62 10.45 -14.54
N SER A 413 -2.28 10.89 -13.46
CA SER A 413 -2.42 12.32 -13.15
C SER A 413 -1.06 12.98 -12.92
N TYR A 414 -0.14 12.31 -12.20
CA TYR A 414 1.23 12.83 -12.02
C TYR A 414 1.97 12.96 -13.36
N LEU A 415 1.91 11.93 -14.20
CA LEU A 415 2.55 11.94 -15.51
C LEU A 415 2.04 13.09 -16.40
N GLN A 416 0.72 13.36 -16.37
CA GLN A 416 0.09 14.39 -17.17
C GLN A 416 0.30 15.79 -16.58
N ASP A 417 0.01 16.00 -15.30
CA ASP A 417 0.07 17.31 -14.66
C ASP A 417 1.50 17.88 -14.61
N ARG A 418 2.49 17.01 -14.46
CA ARG A 418 3.92 17.40 -14.35
C ARG A 418 4.73 17.13 -15.62
N HIS A 419 4.09 16.69 -16.70
CA HIS A 419 4.73 16.40 -17.99
C HIS A 419 5.99 15.52 -17.86
N VAL A 420 5.93 14.53 -16.93
CA VAL A 420 7.07 13.70 -16.49
C VAL A 420 7.75 12.99 -17.67
N LEU A 421 6.98 12.58 -18.69
CA LEU A 421 7.52 11.89 -19.86
C LEU A 421 8.22 12.83 -20.85
N GLU A 422 8.03 14.14 -20.73
CA GLU A 422 8.68 15.16 -21.56
C GLU A 422 9.91 15.74 -20.85
N ARG A 423 9.76 15.95 -19.54
CA ARG A 423 10.78 16.55 -18.67
C ARG A 423 10.59 16.06 -17.25
N PHE A 424 11.59 15.39 -16.72
CA PHE A 424 11.51 14.80 -15.40
C PHE A 424 12.44 15.50 -14.40
N SER A 425 11.84 16.04 -13.35
CA SER A 425 12.53 16.72 -12.26
C SER A 425 12.63 15.80 -11.05
N LEU A 426 13.81 15.71 -10.44
CA LEU A 426 14.09 14.87 -9.28
C LEU A 426 14.63 15.71 -8.12
N ALA A 427 14.03 15.57 -6.94
CA ALA A 427 14.58 16.09 -5.70
C ALA A 427 15.68 15.15 -5.18
N THR A 428 16.86 15.67 -4.94
CA THR A 428 18.06 14.88 -4.65
C THR A 428 18.18 14.44 -3.20
N ASP A 429 17.41 15.06 -2.30
CA ASP A 429 17.34 14.71 -0.89
C ASP A 429 15.90 14.81 -0.34
N GLU A 430 15.68 14.19 0.82
CA GLU A 430 14.37 14.07 1.44
C GLU A 430 13.80 15.43 1.89
N THR A 431 14.66 16.36 2.34
CA THR A 431 14.22 17.66 2.83
C THR A 431 13.67 18.53 1.70
N VAL A 432 14.34 18.51 0.53
CA VAL A 432 13.87 19.17 -0.69
C VAL A 432 12.58 18.53 -1.18
N ALA A 433 12.51 17.19 -1.21
CA ALA A 433 11.31 16.47 -1.61
C ALA A 433 10.11 16.79 -0.73
N GLN A 434 10.30 16.84 0.58
CA GLN A 434 9.26 17.19 1.53
C GLN A 434 8.79 18.64 1.36
N ALA A 435 9.72 19.57 1.14
CA ALA A 435 9.39 20.97 0.86
C ALA A 435 8.56 21.12 -0.42
N GLN A 436 8.92 20.40 -1.50
CA GLN A 436 8.17 20.37 -2.75
C GLN A 436 6.76 19.80 -2.57
N LEU A 437 6.60 18.74 -1.78
CA LEU A 437 5.29 18.16 -1.47
C LEU A 437 4.42 19.12 -0.66
N VAL A 438 4.97 19.75 0.38
CA VAL A 438 4.24 20.75 1.18
C VAL A 438 3.80 21.92 0.30
N ARG A 439 4.67 22.40 -0.57
CA ARG A 439 4.38 23.47 -1.50
C ARG A 439 3.23 23.11 -2.46
N ALA A 440 3.26 21.92 -3.06
CA ALA A 440 2.19 21.45 -3.93
C ALA A 440 0.83 21.35 -3.24
N LEU A 441 0.81 21.11 -1.92
CA LEU A 441 -0.43 21.01 -1.13
C LEU A 441 -0.93 22.36 -0.57
N THR A 442 -0.06 23.36 -0.45
CA THR A 442 -0.37 24.65 0.21
C THR A 442 -0.45 25.83 -0.75
N ASP A 443 0.28 25.81 -1.85
CA ASP A 443 0.29 26.89 -2.84
C ASP A 443 -0.89 26.78 -3.81
N ASP A 444 -1.20 27.87 -4.53
CA ASP A 444 -2.18 27.93 -5.61
C ASP A 444 -1.68 27.21 -6.87
N SER A 445 -1.31 25.94 -6.73
CA SER A 445 -0.86 25.13 -7.85
C SER A 445 -2.03 24.36 -8.45
N ASP A 446 -2.00 24.13 -9.78
CA ASP A 446 -3.03 23.39 -10.49
C ASP A 446 -3.03 21.88 -10.17
N SER A 447 -2.05 21.40 -9.41
CA SER A 447 -1.90 19.99 -9.06
C SER A 447 -1.36 19.80 -7.65
N SER A 448 -1.83 18.79 -6.94
CA SER A 448 -1.31 18.35 -5.63
C SER A 448 -0.02 17.53 -5.72
N TRP A 449 0.45 17.25 -6.93
CA TRP A 449 1.72 16.55 -7.15
C TRP A 449 2.92 17.49 -7.01
N PRO A 450 4.02 17.06 -6.38
CA PRO A 450 5.23 17.88 -6.30
C PRO A 450 5.84 18.12 -7.69
N GLU A 451 6.53 19.22 -7.88
CA GLU A 451 7.22 19.53 -9.12
C GLU A 451 8.43 18.62 -9.37
N ALA A 452 9.10 18.21 -8.30
CA ALA A 452 10.23 17.29 -8.34
C ALA A 452 9.93 16.02 -7.54
N HIS A 453 10.17 14.86 -8.14
CA HIS A 453 9.98 13.55 -7.52
C HIS A 453 11.18 13.17 -6.67
N TYR A 454 10.97 12.60 -5.50
CA TYR A 454 12.07 12.19 -4.63
C TYR A 454 12.89 11.05 -5.24
N LEU A 455 14.17 11.27 -5.43
CA LEU A 455 15.12 10.27 -5.90
C LEU A 455 15.51 9.32 -4.74
N SER A 456 14.59 8.43 -4.38
CA SER A 456 14.86 7.42 -3.36
C SER A 456 15.82 6.32 -3.87
N PRO A 457 16.48 5.56 -2.99
CA PRO A 457 17.38 4.45 -3.39
C PRO A 457 16.73 3.38 -4.28
N LEU A 458 15.40 3.24 -4.25
CA LEU A 458 14.64 2.28 -5.06
C LEU A 458 13.95 2.94 -6.27
N HIS A 459 14.38 4.14 -6.65
CA HIS A 459 13.74 4.87 -7.74
C HIS A 459 14.02 4.21 -9.11
N PRO A 460 13.00 4.02 -10.01
CA PRO A 460 13.18 3.36 -11.31
C PRO A 460 14.26 3.97 -12.22
N VAL A 461 14.57 5.26 -12.03
CA VAL A 461 15.62 5.96 -12.75
C VAL A 461 17.00 5.40 -12.42
N LEU A 462 17.24 4.99 -11.16
CA LEU A 462 18.52 4.41 -10.75
C LEU A 462 18.75 3.04 -11.39
N ASP A 463 17.72 2.19 -11.40
CA ASP A 463 17.80 0.89 -12.07
C ASP A 463 18.03 1.04 -13.57
N TRP A 464 17.32 1.99 -14.20
CA TRP A 464 17.54 2.31 -15.60
C TRP A 464 18.96 2.79 -15.88
N ALA A 465 19.49 3.70 -15.05
CA ALA A 465 20.85 4.22 -15.20
C ALA A 465 21.90 3.13 -15.02
N ALA A 466 21.72 2.24 -14.04
CA ALA A 466 22.56 1.08 -13.82
C ALA A 466 22.58 0.15 -15.05
N ASP A 467 21.40 -0.20 -15.59
CA ASP A 467 21.29 -1.05 -16.78
C ASP A 467 21.99 -0.43 -18.00
N ARG A 468 21.88 0.90 -18.16
CA ARG A 468 22.54 1.63 -19.24
C ARG A 468 24.07 1.63 -19.08
N ALA A 469 24.57 1.93 -17.89
CA ALA A 469 26.00 1.87 -17.59
C ALA A 469 26.55 0.45 -17.84
N LEU A 470 25.87 -0.58 -17.32
CA LEU A 470 26.25 -1.98 -17.52
C LEU A 470 26.21 -2.42 -18.98
N SER A 471 25.33 -1.85 -19.81
CA SER A 471 25.27 -2.19 -21.24
C SER A 471 26.51 -1.76 -22.01
N LYS A 472 27.22 -0.72 -21.54
CA LYS A 472 28.46 -0.22 -22.14
C LYS A 472 29.69 -0.96 -21.62
N LEU A 473 29.61 -1.49 -20.40
CA LEU A 473 30.65 -2.33 -19.81
C LEU A 473 30.54 -3.76 -20.35
N SER A 474 31.63 -4.37 -20.73
CA SER A 474 31.63 -5.78 -21.15
C SER A 474 31.31 -6.67 -19.98
N ARG A 475 30.20 -7.44 -20.04
CA ARG A 475 29.75 -8.33 -18.98
C ARG A 475 30.74 -9.45 -18.60
N ASN A 476 31.66 -9.77 -19.51
CA ASN A 476 32.67 -10.84 -19.36
C ASN A 476 34.06 -10.30 -19.11
N ALA A 477 34.24 -8.99 -18.94
CA ALA A 477 35.52 -8.39 -18.67
C ALA A 477 35.73 -8.20 -17.17
N VAL A 478 36.93 -8.48 -16.69
CA VAL A 478 37.42 -8.11 -15.38
C VAL A 478 38.37 -6.96 -15.55
N TYR A 479 38.08 -5.82 -14.95
CA TYR A 479 38.87 -4.61 -15.10
C TYR A 479 40.04 -4.63 -14.13
N VAL A 480 41.17 -4.05 -14.59
CA VAL A 480 42.35 -3.86 -13.76
C VAL A 480 42.44 -2.40 -13.35
N VAL A 481 42.48 -2.15 -12.04
CA VAL A 481 42.60 -0.81 -11.46
C VAL A 481 43.81 -0.73 -10.53
N ARG A 482 44.36 0.46 -10.31
CA ARG A 482 45.41 0.68 -9.32
C ARG A 482 44.79 0.94 -7.96
N GLY A 483 45.47 0.51 -6.91
CA GLY A 483 45.06 0.70 -5.53
C GLY A 483 46.25 0.65 -4.57
N LYS A 484 46.00 0.94 -3.31
CA LYS A 484 47.00 0.91 -2.26
C LYS A 484 47.23 -0.52 -1.77
N VAL A 485 47.80 -1.33 -2.64
CA VAL A 485 48.14 -2.74 -2.36
C VAL A 485 49.62 -2.96 -2.64
N ASP A 486 50.27 -3.84 -1.91
CA ASP A 486 51.65 -4.20 -2.12
C ASP A 486 51.80 -5.22 -3.26
N LEU A 487 50.82 -6.09 -3.41
CA LEU A 487 50.76 -7.15 -4.41
C LEU A 487 49.37 -7.16 -5.07
N PRO A 488 49.24 -7.68 -6.30
CA PRO A 488 47.93 -7.79 -6.94
C PRO A 488 46.90 -8.53 -6.07
N ALA A 489 45.69 -7.98 -6.03
CA ALA A 489 44.56 -8.56 -5.33
C ALA A 489 43.36 -8.70 -6.28
N VAL A 490 42.50 -9.69 -6.05
CA VAL A 490 41.26 -9.90 -6.81
C VAL A 490 40.07 -9.58 -5.91
N LEU A 491 39.25 -8.64 -6.37
CA LEU A 491 37.97 -8.35 -5.71
C LEU A 491 36.86 -9.18 -6.34
N ALA A 492 36.07 -9.83 -5.50
CA ALA A 492 35.01 -10.70 -5.96
C ALA A 492 33.73 -10.53 -5.13
N VAL A 493 32.60 -10.90 -5.73
CA VAL A 493 31.32 -11.02 -5.05
C VAL A 493 30.78 -12.43 -5.21
N GLY A 494 30.36 -13.01 -4.09
CA GLY A 494 29.60 -14.25 -4.05
C GLY A 494 28.12 -13.95 -3.84
N THR A 495 27.26 -14.57 -4.63
CA THR A 495 25.81 -14.43 -4.50
C THR A 495 25.15 -15.80 -4.44
N LEU A 496 24.16 -15.93 -3.54
CA LEU A 496 23.22 -17.06 -3.49
C LEU A 496 21.86 -16.53 -3.95
N THR A 497 21.30 -17.13 -5.01
CA THR A 497 20.03 -16.69 -5.57
C THR A 497 18.95 -17.76 -5.43
N ASP A 498 17.69 -17.33 -5.34
CA ASP A 498 16.52 -18.18 -5.37
C ASP A 498 16.18 -18.65 -6.81
N ARG A 499 15.09 -19.41 -6.96
CA ARG A 499 14.62 -19.89 -8.28
C ARG A 499 14.23 -18.77 -9.24
N ARG A 500 13.89 -17.58 -8.71
CA ARG A 500 13.53 -16.40 -9.50
C ARG A 500 14.74 -15.54 -9.87
N GLY A 501 15.93 -15.93 -9.40
CA GLY A 501 17.17 -15.18 -9.60
C GLY A 501 17.35 -14.01 -8.62
N LEU A 502 16.53 -13.91 -7.56
CA LEU A 502 16.69 -12.89 -6.54
C LEU A 502 17.80 -13.29 -5.56
N VAL A 503 18.61 -12.31 -5.15
CA VAL A 503 19.73 -12.52 -4.23
C VAL A 503 19.20 -12.77 -2.82
N VAL A 504 19.49 -13.95 -2.29
CA VAL A 504 19.17 -14.36 -0.91
C VAL A 504 20.30 -13.98 0.05
N ALA A 505 21.54 -14.13 -0.40
CA ALA A 505 22.73 -13.72 0.35
C ALA A 505 23.81 -13.24 -0.61
N ALA A 506 24.60 -12.25 -0.18
CA ALA A 506 25.77 -11.76 -0.89
C ALA A 506 26.93 -11.61 0.08
N SER A 507 28.14 -11.88 -0.41
CA SER A 507 29.40 -11.69 0.33
C SER A 507 30.42 -11.01 -0.59
N TRP A 508 31.09 -10.02 -0.08
CA TRP A 508 32.12 -9.27 -0.80
C TRP A 508 33.48 -9.72 -0.32
N MET A 509 34.43 -9.94 -1.22
CA MET A 509 35.72 -10.57 -0.89
C MET A 509 36.87 -9.82 -1.52
N CYS A 510 37.93 -9.62 -0.73
CA CYS A 510 39.23 -9.23 -1.21
C CYS A 510 40.20 -10.41 -1.08
N ILE A 511 40.69 -10.92 -2.20
CA ILE A 511 41.56 -12.10 -2.29
C ILE A 511 42.96 -11.63 -2.62
N ARG A 512 43.92 -11.79 -1.69
CA ARG A 512 45.31 -11.39 -1.81
C ARG A 512 46.21 -12.61 -1.94
N PHE A 513 47.28 -12.49 -2.70
CA PHE A 513 48.31 -13.52 -2.86
C PHE A 513 49.57 -13.05 -2.16
N LEU A 514 49.90 -13.72 -1.04
CA LEU A 514 51.05 -13.33 -0.19
C LEU A 514 52.41 -13.61 -0.82
N ASP A 515 52.46 -14.55 -1.76
CA ASP A 515 53.68 -14.89 -2.52
C ASP A 515 53.29 -15.01 -4.02
N PRO A 516 53.78 -14.09 -4.88
CA PRO A 516 53.50 -14.12 -6.31
C PRO A 516 54.09 -15.34 -7.03
N GLU A 517 55.12 -15.96 -6.48
CA GLU A 517 55.73 -17.16 -7.04
C GLU A 517 55.07 -18.46 -6.56
N ASN A 518 54.33 -18.39 -5.43
CA ASN A 518 53.60 -19.53 -4.86
C ASN A 518 52.13 -19.19 -4.67
N LEU A 519 51.37 -19.28 -5.75
CA LEU A 519 49.95 -18.91 -5.83
C LEU A 519 48.97 -19.90 -5.09
N THR A 520 49.49 -20.85 -4.31
CA THR A 520 48.69 -21.95 -3.76
C THR A 520 47.86 -21.64 -2.51
N SER A 521 48.09 -20.50 -1.86
CA SER A 521 47.39 -20.14 -0.60
C SER A 521 46.99 -18.67 -0.60
N PRO A 522 45.89 -18.31 -1.26
CA PRO A 522 45.36 -16.95 -1.20
C PRO A 522 44.80 -16.65 0.19
N TRP A 523 44.98 -15.40 0.62
CA TRP A 523 44.35 -14.85 1.82
C TRP A 523 43.06 -14.15 1.45
N ILE A 524 41.92 -14.58 2.03
CA ILE A 524 40.60 -14.01 1.76
C ILE A 524 40.16 -13.16 2.93
N THR A 525 39.82 -11.91 2.67
CA THR A 525 39.16 -11.02 3.63
C THR A 525 37.69 -10.86 3.20
N MET A 526 36.76 -11.22 4.09
CA MET A 526 35.33 -11.08 3.86
C MET A 526 34.86 -9.68 4.29
N HIS A 527 34.00 -9.06 3.50
CA HIS A 527 33.42 -7.76 3.78
C HIS A 527 31.89 -7.81 3.71
N THR A 528 31.24 -6.94 4.48
CA THR A 528 29.78 -6.85 4.52
C THR A 528 29.19 -5.98 3.40
N SER A 529 30.00 -5.11 2.81
CA SER A 529 29.58 -4.23 1.72
C SER A 529 30.67 -4.06 0.64
N SER A 530 30.25 -3.63 -0.53
CA SER A 530 31.18 -3.25 -1.62
C SER A 530 32.04 -2.05 -1.23
N ALA A 531 31.50 -1.11 -0.45
CA ALA A 531 32.23 0.07 -0.01
C ALA A 531 33.39 -0.32 0.94
N ASP A 532 33.13 -1.22 1.91
CA ASP A 532 34.18 -1.70 2.81
C ASP A 532 35.27 -2.47 2.06
N MET A 533 34.87 -3.27 1.07
CA MET A 533 35.82 -4.00 0.22
C MET A 533 36.71 -3.05 -0.62
N LEU A 534 36.14 -1.99 -1.19
CA LEU A 534 36.92 -0.99 -1.96
C LEU A 534 37.79 -0.13 -1.03
N ALA A 535 37.32 0.19 0.16
CA ALA A 535 38.09 0.91 1.17
C ALA A 535 39.32 0.12 1.65
N ASP A 536 39.22 -1.21 1.76
CA ASP A 536 40.31 -2.10 2.18
C ASP A 536 41.52 -2.07 1.19
N VAL A 537 41.24 -1.83 -0.10
CA VAL A 537 42.28 -1.70 -1.14
C VAL A 537 42.49 -0.24 -1.56
N VAL A 538 41.82 0.69 -0.89
CA VAL A 538 41.91 2.15 -1.16
C VAL A 538 41.65 2.48 -2.63
N VAL A 539 40.56 1.92 -3.17
CA VAL A 539 40.08 2.26 -4.52
C VAL A 539 38.91 3.22 -4.39
N GLY A 540 39.03 4.42 -4.98
CA GLY A 540 38.00 5.46 -4.89
C GLY A 540 38.08 6.47 -6.03
N ALA A 541 37.16 7.44 -6.02
CA ALA A 541 37.03 8.45 -7.09
C ALA A 541 38.23 9.41 -7.20
N ASP A 542 38.93 9.65 -6.09
CA ASP A 542 40.05 10.63 -6.03
C ASP A 542 41.39 10.06 -6.51
N MET A 543 41.41 8.85 -7.05
CA MET A 543 42.65 8.21 -7.52
C MET A 543 43.08 8.72 -8.88
N SER A 544 44.36 8.98 -9.03
CA SER A 544 44.96 9.31 -10.33
C SER A 544 45.01 8.07 -11.22
N ASN A 545 44.63 8.21 -12.50
CA ASN A 545 44.79 7.17 -13.50
C ASN A 545 45.93 7.51 -14.48
N PRO A 546 47.15 6.98 -14.30
CA PRO A 546 48.28 7.27 -15.16
C PRO A 546 48.18 6.62 -16.56
N GLY A 547 47.15 5.85 -16.83
CA GLY A 547 46.92 5.18 -18.10
C GLY A 547 46.75 3.66 -18.00
N PRO A 548 46.57 2.97 -19.13
CA PRO A 548 46.37 1.52 -19.16
C PRO A 548 47.50 0.74 -18.49
N VAL A 549 47.10 -0.32 -17.78
CA VAL A 549 48.03 -1.26 -17.12
C VAL A 549 48.78 -2.07 -18.18
N ALA A 550 50.07 -2.29 -17.99
CA ALA A 550 50.87 -3.16 -18.84
C ALA A 550 50.45 -4.63 -18.69
N ARG A 551 50.45 -5.39 -19.77
CA ARG A 551 50.18 -6.84 -19.80
C ARG A 551 49.01 -7.31 -18.89
N PRO A 552 47.81 -6.82 -19.06
CA PRO A 552 46.69 -7.23 -18.19
C PRO A 552 46.39 -8.75 -18.29
N ASP A 553 46.78 -9.38 -19.41
CA ASP A 553 46.57 -10.82 -19.63
C ASP A 553 47.41 -11.70 -18.68
N ASP A 554 48.55 -11.21 -18.20
CA ASP A 554 49.38 -11.92 -17.23
C ASP A 554 48.72 -12.06 -15.86
N LEU A 555 47.67 -11.28 -15.59
CA LEU A 555 46.88 -11.34 -14.37
C LEU A 555 45.70 -12.35 -14.42
N LYS A 556 45.40 -12.94 -15.60
CA LYS A 556 44.31 -13.93 -15.74
C LYS A 556 44.44 -15.15 -14.83
N PRO A 557 45.62 -15.77 -14.65
CA PRO A 557 45.78 -16.90 -13.76
C PRO A 557 45.39 -16.58 -12.29
N LEU A 558 45.65 -15.33 -11.85
CA LEU A 558 45.25 -14.88 -10.51
C LEU A 558 43.74 -14.91 -10.32
N VAL A 559 42.99 -14.51 -11.35
CA VAL A 559 41.51 -14.49 -11.30
C VAL A 559 40.96 -15.90 -11.16
N GLU A 560 41.49 -16.88 -11.93
CA GLU A 560 41.03 -18.28 -11.85
C GLU A 560 41.31 -18.88 -10.48
N LEU A 561 42.50 -18.67 -9.93
CA LEU A 561 42.86 -19.14 -8.59
C LEU A 561 42.01 -18.48 -7.49
N ALA A 562 41.80 -17.15 -7.61
CA ALA A 562 40.97 -16.39 -6.69
C ALA A 562 39.53 -16.93 -6.68
N MET A 563 38.97 -17.24 -7.84
CA MET A 563 37.58 -17.74 -7.94
C MET A 563 37.43 -19.14 -7.35
N ASN A 564 38.42 -20.02 -7.52
CA ASN A 564 38.41 -21.34 -6.90
C ASN A 564 38.47 -21.22 -5.36
N ALA A 565 39.30 -20.35 -4.83
CA ALA A 565 39.40 -20.12 -3.39
C ALA A 565 38.14 -19.44 -2.82
N ALA A 566 37.57 -18.48 -3.55
CA ALA A 566 36.31 -17.84 -3.19
C ALA A 566 35.15 -18.83 -3.12
N ASP A 567 35.08 -19.78 -4.08
CA ASP A 567 34.01 -20.77 -4.10
C ASP A 567 34.05 -21.70 -2.89
N GLU A 568 35.24 -22.05 -2.42
CA GLU A 568 35.40 -22.88 -1.21
C GLU A 568 35.05 -22.10 0.07
N GLU A 569 35.52 -20.85 0.20
CA GLU A 569 35.25 -19.99 1.37
C GLU A 569 33.76 -19.65 1.51
N LEU A 570 33.08 -19.39 0.39
CA LEU A 570 31.65 -19.08 0.36
C LEU A 570 30.75 -20.24 0.75
N LYS A 571 31.26 -21.48 0.72
CA LYS A 571 30.46 -22.67 0.93
C LYS A 571 29.79 -22.67 2.31
N SER A 572 30.53 -22.41 3.38
CA SER A 572 30.02 -22.37 4.74
C SER A 572 28.98 -21.26 4.95
N THR A 573 29.25 -20.09 4.41
CA THR A 573 28.35 -18.92 4.50
C THR A 573 27.03 -19.18 3.77
N PHE A 574 27.10 -19.77 2.59
CA PHE A 574 25.91 -20.07 1.80
C PHE A 574 25.12 -21.26 2.33
N ASP A 575 25.78 -22.25 2.91
CA ASP A 575 25.10 -23.37 3.57
C ASP A 575 24.31 -22.87 4.79
N ALA A 576 24.87 -21.99 5.61
CA ALA A 576 24.15 -21.35 6.72
C ALA A 576 22.97 -20.47 6.24
N ALA A 577 23.14 -19.69 5.19
CA ALA A 577 22.07 -18.87 4.61
C ALA A 577 20.95 -19.74 4.01
N LYS A 578 21.30 -20.86 3.41
CA LYS A 578 20.38 -21.85 2.86
C LYS A 578 19.57 -22.51 3.96
N GLU A 579 20.21 -22.99 5.02
CA GLU A 579 19.57 -23.59 6.19
C GLU A 579 18.58 -22.61 6.83
N GLY A 580 19.01 -21.38 7.14
CA GLY A 580 18.13 -20.36 7.71
C GLY A 580 16.94 -19.95 6.82
N THR A 581 17.06 -20.10 5.49
CA THR A 581 15.93 -19.87 4.57
C THR A 581 15.00 -21.09 4.54
N GLN A 582 15.55 -22.30 4.55
CA GLN A 582 14.77 -23.53 4.61
C GLN A 582 13.97 -23.64 5.90
N ASP A 583 14.53 -23.24 7.03
CA ASP A 583 13.83 -23.19 8.33
C ASP A 583 12.63 -22.26 8.28
N ARG A 584 12.78 -21.06 7.69
CA ARG A 584 11.66 -20.11 7.49
C ARG A 584 10.57 -20.67 6.57
N ILE A 585 10.96 -21.35 5.49
CA ILE A 585 10.04 -22.01 4.56
C ILE A 585 9.31 -23.16 5.28
N ALA A 586 10.00 -23.97 6.07
CA ALA A 586 9.42 -25.07 6.82
C ALA A 586 8.42 -24.56 7.88
N ALA A 587 8.78 -23.54 8.63
CA ALA A 587 7.91 -22.89 9.62
C ALA A 587 6.63 -22.33 8.98
N TRP A 588 6.73 -21.70 7.81
CA TRP A 588 5.58 -21.21 7.07
C TRP A 588 4.71 -22.35 6.54
N ASN A 589 5.32 -23.40 5.95
CA ASN A 589 4.61 -24.57 5.46
C ASN A 589 3.82 -25.26 6.59
N HIS A 590 4.39 -25.41 7.77
CA HIS A 590 3.70 -25.97 8.93
C HIS A 590 2.43 -25.19 9.28
N LYS A 591 2.51 -23.85 9.30
CA LYS A 591 1.35 -22.97 9.55
C LYS A 591 0.28 -23.09 8.46
N THR A 592 0.71 -23.22 7.20
CA THR A 592 -0.20 -23.33 6.05
C THR A 592 -0.93 -24.67 6.04
N VAL A 593 -0.26 -25.77 6.40
CA VAL A 593 -0.89 -27.08 6.53
C VAL A 593 -1.94 -27.08 7.63
N ALA A 594 -1.64 -26.57 8.82
CA ALA A 594 -2.60 -26.43 9.91
C ALA A 594 -3.83 -25.62 9.46
N TRP A 595 -3.62 -24.48 8.78
CA TRP A 595 -4.72 -23.70 8.23
C TRP A 595 -5.53 -24.46 7.16
N GLN A 596 -4.89 -25.24 6.31
CA GLN A 596 -5.57 -26.07 5.30
C GLN A 596 -6.45 -27.14 5.94
N GLU A 597 -5.97 -27.80 6.99
CA GLU A 597 -6.73 -28.79 7.76
C GLU A 597 -7.96 -28.14 8.42
N ASP A 598 -7.79 -27.02 9.11
CA ASP A 598 -8.89 -26.26 9.72
C ASP A 598 -9.91 -25.79 8.66
N SER A 599 -9.41 -25.33 7.49
CA SER A 599 -10.28 -24.86 6.41
C SER A 599 -11.08 -25.96 5.70
N GLN A 600 -10.66 -27.23 5.79
CA GLN A 600 -11.41 -28.37 5.22
C GLN A 600 -12.70 -28.66 5.98
N THR A 601 -12.76 -28.31 7.27
CA THR A 601 -13.94 -28.48 8.11
C THR A 601 -15.02 -27.42 7.85
N LEU A 602 -14.70 -26.35 7.12
CA LEU A 602 -15.60 -25.25 6.83
C LEU A 602 -16.40 -25.48 5.54
N ILE A 603 -17.67 -25.05 5.54
CA ILE A 603 -18.54 -25.14 4.36
C ILE A 603 -17.94 -24.31 3.21
N PRO A 604 -17.74 -24.88 2.01
CA PRO A 604 -17.14 -24.18 0.90
C PRO A 604 -17.98 -22.98 0.46
N ASN A 605 -17.47 -21.75 0.66
CA ASN A 605 -18.04 -20.54 0.12
C ASN A 605 -17.07 -19.89 -0.88
N HIS A 606 -17.51 -18.83 -1.58
CA HIS A 606 -16.72 -18.13 -2.60
C HIS A 606 -15.43 -17.51 -2.01
N ALA A 607 -15.51 -16.94 -0.81
CA ALA A 607 -14.37 -16.34 -0.12
C ALA A 607 -13.30 -17.37 0.26
N LEU A 608 -13.71 -18.57 0.70
CA LEU A 608 -12.82 -19.69 0.99
C LEU A 608 -12.11 -20.19 -0.27
N ARG A 609 -12.79 -20.19 -1.43
CA ARG A 609 -12.15 -20.57 -2.71
C ARG A 609 -11.08 -19.56 -3.11
N ILE A 610 -11.39 -18.24 -3.05
CA ILE A 610 -10.42 -17.18 -3.32
C ILE A 610 -9.22 -17.30 -2.39
N ARG A 611 -9.45 -17.50 -1.10
CA ARG A 611 -8.35 -17.63 -0.12
C ARG A 611 -7.52 -18.88 -0.35
N ARG A 612 -8.12 -20.00 -0.72
CA ARG A 612 -7.39 -21.22 -1.08
C ARG A 612 -6.50 -21.00 -2.31
N THR A 613 -7.01 -20.31 -3.34
CA THR A 613 -6.20 -19.93 -4.51
C THR A 613 -5.04 -19.02 -4.10
N SER A 614 -5.29 -17.99 -3.27
CA SER A 614 -4.24 -17.10 -2.76
C SER A 614 -3.19 -17.85 -1.94
N VAL A 615 -3.59 -18.79 -1.08
CA VAL A 615 -2.65 -19.62 -0.31
C VAL A 615 -1.82 -20.53 -1.20
N GLU A 616 -2.39 -21.07 -2.28
CA GLU A 616 -1.66 -21.89 -3.24
C GLU A 616 -0.64 -21.04 -4.03
N GLU A 617 -1.02 -19.82 -4.42
CA GLU A 617 -0.10 -18.83 -5.03
C GLU A 617 1.03 -18.44 -4.06
N GLU A 618 0.71 -18.16 -2.80
CA GLU A 618 1.70 -17.88 -1.75
C GLU A 618 2.65 -19.08 -1.56
N LYS A 619 2.12 -20.29 -1.58
CA LYS A 619 2.91 -21.52 -1.46
C LYS A 619 3.88 -21.70 -2.63
N GLN A 620 3.43 -21.38 -3.84
CA GLN A 620 4.30 -21.38 -5.00
C GLN A 620 5.40 -20.31 -4.89
N LEU A 621 5.03 -19.08 -4.49
CA LEU A 621 5.99 -18.01 -4.28
C LEU A 621 7.06 -18.37 -3.25
N ILE A 622 6.68 -19.04 -2.16
CA ILE A 622 7.61 -19.46 -1.11
C ILE A 622 8.50 -20.63 -1.58
N ALA A 623 7.95 -21.55 -2.36
CA ALA A 623 8.76 -22.60 -2.99
C ALA A 623 9.80 -22.01 -3.95
N ASP A 624 9.45 -20.92 -4.64
CA ASP A 624 10.38 -20.20 -5.53
C ASP A 624 11.45 -19.39 -4.79
N MET A 625 11.26 -19.12 -3.48
CA MET A 625 12.27 -18.48 -2.63
C MET A 625 13.37 -19.43 -2.17
N GLU A 626 13.27 -20.72 -2.47
CA GLU A 626 14.30 -21.69 -2.11
C GLU A 626 15.63 -21.36 -2.78
N PRO A 627 16.74 -21.22 -2.01
CA PRO A 627 18.06 -20.94 -2.55
C PRO A 627 18.53 -22.05 -3.50
N GLN A 628 18.87 -21.69 -4.73
CA GLN A 628 19.21 -22.66 -5.76
C GLN A 628 20.59 -22.48 -6.36
N GLN A 629 20.95 -21.25 -6.74
CA GLN A 629 22.18 -20.97 -7.48
C GLN A 629 23.21 -20.24 -6.64
N LYS A 630 24.40 -20.81 -6.54
CA LYS A 630 25.61 -20.18 -6.00
C LYS A 630 26.44 -19.66 -7.16
N LEU A 631 26.83 -18.39 -7.13
CA LEU A 631 27.66 -17.77 -8.15
C LEU A 631 28.70 -16.88 -7.50
N ALA A 632 29.98 -17.14 -7.77
CA ALA A 632 31.08 -16.25 -7.47
C ALA A 632 31.49 -15.50 -8.75
N ARG A 633 31.65 -14.19 -8.68
CA ARG A 633 32.05 -13.34 -9.80
C ARG A 633 33.26 -12.49 -9.45
N PRO A 634 34.31 -12.49 -10.26
CA PRO A 634 35.37 -11.50 -10.15
C PRO A 634 34.84 -10.14 -10.61
N LEU A 635 35.18 -9.07 -9.89
CA LEU A 635 34.79 -7.71 -10.18
C LEU A 635 35.96 -6.91 -10.75
N LEU A 636 37.05 -6.87 -10.01
CA LEU A 636 38.24 -6.09 -10.33
C LEU A 636 39.50 -6.88 -9.97
N VAL A 637 40.59 -6.61 -10.70
CA VAL A 637 41.94 -6.89 -10.23
C VAL A 637 42.54 -5.57 -9.81
N VAL A 638 43.02 -5.48 -8.58
CA VAL A 638 43.68 -4.31 -8.02
C VAL A 638 45.19 -4.56 -8.05
N VAL A 639 45.93 -3.68 -8.72
CA VAL A 639 47.41 -3.74 -8.78
C VAL A 639 48.00 -2.60 -7.99
N PRO A 640 49.28 -2.70 -7.54
CA PRO A 640 49.96 -1.60 -6.87
C PRO A 640 49.96 -0.29 -7.66
N GLU A 641 49.98 0.85 -6.98
CA GLU A 641 50.00 2.18 -7.62
C GLU A 641 51.14 2.35 -8.62
N ASN A 642 52.30 1.76 -8.33
CA ASN A 642 53.52 1.79 -9.15
C ASN A 642 53.56 0.69 -10.24
N TYR A 643 52.46 -0.04 -10.46
CA TYR A 643 52.43 -1.06 -11.51
C TYR A 643 52.62 -0.45 -12.90
N PRO A 644 53.46 -1.06 -13.78
CA PRO A 644 53.85 -0.46 -15.06
C PRO A 644 52.65 -0.06 -15.94
N THR A 645 52.80 1.03 -16.67
CA THR A 645 51.87 1.42 -17.74
C THR A 645 52.28 0.79 -19.08
N ALA A 646 51.29 0.58 -19.95
CA ALA A 646 51.55 0.05 -21.29
C ALA A 646 52.53 0.94 -22.12
N HIS A 647 52.61 2.22 -21.82
CA HIS A 647 53.53 3.16 -22.48
C HIS A 647 54.98 3.01 -21.98
N GLU A 648 55.19 2.81 -20.69
CA GLU A 648 56.52 2.62 -20.09
C GLU A 648 57.16 1.32 -20.59
N GLU A 649 56.39 0.26 -20.74
CA GLU A 649 56.88 -1.02 -21.24
C GLU A 649 57.31 -0.96 -22.72
N CYS A 650 56.55 -0.25 -23.57
CA CYS A 650 56.93 0.00 -24.94
C CYS A 650 58.23 0.83 -25.06
N ALA A 651 58.54 1.66 -24.07
CA ALA A 651 59.77 2.43 -24.03
C ALA A 651 60.96 1.55 -23.63
N HIS A 652 60.82 0.63 -22.67
CA HIS A 652 61.88 -0.31 -22.28
C HIS A 652 62.15 -1.41 -23.31
N ALA A 653 61.13 -1.83 -24.09
CA ALA A 653 61.31 -2.82 -25.17
C ALA A 653 62.04 -2.27 -26.39
N LYS A 654 62.27 -0.95 -26.47
CA LYS A 654 63.00 -0.26 -27.54
C LYS A 654 64.44 0.12 -27.18
N GLN A 655 64.86 -0.12 -25.93
CA GLN A 655 66.23 -0.07 -25.47
C GLN A 655 66.87 -1.48 -25.45
#